data_cb20cc3f74fd42b965c23de1973cbbb5
#
_entry.id   cb20cc3f74fd42b965c23de1973cbbb5
#
_cell.length_a   1.000
_cell.length_b   1.000
_cell.length_c   1.000
_cell.angle_alpha   90.00
_cell.angle_beta   90.00
_cell.angle_gamma   90.00
#
_symmetry.space_group_name_H-M   'P 1'
#
loop_
_entity.id
_entity.type
_entity.pdbx_description
1 polymer ?
#
loop_
_entity_poly.entity_id
_entity_poly.type
_entity_poly.pdbx_seq_one_letter_code
_entity_poly.pdbx_strand_id
1 'polypeptide(L)'
;MKLRMTASSVSVFLLFITGLIEIQLLPAQDSHYRPDRQQIPGPGCLTMKGAWEGGSKACTAEDHASWLADIQHWRGERRIRIGYDGARYEVPALKWTQSSFFQPQMMVEDRYFYDPVAGKYTVDKYLDDLEKRYGGIDAVLIWPTYPNMGVDDRNEHDLIRSMPGGVAGVKQMIADFHHRGVRVLFPMMMWDQGTRDPGLSWPDAIANLMAEIGADGINGDTQDGVPLAFSLAADKTGHPLAFEPEGGPADEALAWNVMTWGQYQFPFAPLVDKYKWLETRHMVNISDRWNRDKTNDLQFAFFNGVGWESWENIWGIWNGITPRDGEATRRVAAIERGIAPFLISKDWEPMAPMLRYGVYASRWPMGEQEVWTIVNRNEYDVEGNQMEVPTKEGVHYFDLYHGVELKPQPMPGGKAVLSFSIEEKGYGAILATKTAPAQNVQALMSKMKEMTAKPLADYSHEWKVVPQQIVPIQPTGAATGAPEGMVKIPQGDFLFKVAGIEIEGFDDIGVDVQYPWEDSPRRFHEHPMQVKSFYIDKYPVTNAQFKKFLDASHYHPKDDLNFLRDWKNGNYPQGSENKPVIWVSQEDARAYASWAGKRLPHEWEWQYAAQGVDGRLYPWGNEWDDSAVPVPDKSRTLRGPDAVDAHPKGASPFGVMDMVGNVWQWTEEFTDEHTRGGILRGGSYYQPQGSIWYFPQAYKLGEHGKLLLTSPSMDRSGGVGFRCVVDSQ
;
A
#
# COMPACT_ATOMS: atom_id res chain seq x y z
N MET A 1 -2.50 -17.30 -56.06
CA MET A 1 -2.08 -15.90 -56.02
C MET A 1 -0.84 -15.82 -55.13
N LYS A 2 0.36 -15.69 -55.70
CA LYS A 2 1.63 -15.69 -54.97
C LYS A 2 1.85 -14.30 -54.38
N LEU A 3 1.86 -14.18 -53.06
CA LEU A 3 2.30 -12.96 -52.37
C LEU A 3 3.83 -12.90 -52.38
N ARG A 4 4.37 -11.87 -52.98
CA ARG A 4 5.80 -11.52 -52.89
C ARG A 4 5.97 -10.78 -51.55
N MET A 5 6.63 -11.41 -50.59
CA MET A 5 7.19 -10.73 -49.42
C MET A 5 8.40 -9.92 -49.86
N THR A 6 8.43 -8.63 -49.55
CA THR A 6 9.54 -7.74 -49.89
C THR A 6 10.66 -7.91 -48.87
N ALA A 7 11.92 -7.82 -49.36
CA ALA A 7 13.13 -8.06 -48.60
C ALA A 7 13.35 -7.20 -47.34
N SER A 8 12.55 -6.18 -47.13
CA SER A 8 12.65 -5.29 -45.96
C SER A 8 12.14 -5.90 -44.64
N SER A 9 11.26 -6.91 -44.72
CA SER A 9 10.67 -7.51 -43.48
C SER A 9 11.59 -8.56 -42.85
N VAL A 10 12.53 -9.10 -43.58
CA VAL A 10 13.45 -10.14 -43.09
C VAL A 10 14.67 -9.51 -42.38
N SER A 11 15.10 -8.31 -42.81
CA SER A 11 16.25 -7.63 -42.18
C SER A 11 15.95 -7.09 -40.78
N VAL A 12 14.71 -6.68 -40.49
CA VAL A 12 14.32 -6.20 -39.15
C VAL A 12 14.20 -7.37 -38.17
N PHE A 13 13.77 -8.55 -38.64
CA PHE A 13 13.68 -9.74 -37.77
C PHE A 13 15.06 -10.35 -37.44
N LEU A 14 16.01 -10.27 -38.38
CA LEU A 14 17.39 -10.72 -38.12
C LEU A 14 18.16 -9.76 -37.21
N LEU A 15 17.89 -8.45 -37.27
CA LEU A 15 18.51 -7.46 -36.35
C LEU A 15 18.00 -7.59 -34.90
N PHE A 16 16.74 -8.01 -34.69
CA PHE A 16 16.22 -8.27 -33.36
C PHE A 16 16.77 -9.56 -32.74
N ILE A 17 17.00 -10.60 -33.55
CA ILE A 17 17.56 -11.88 -33.06
C ILE A 17 19.07 -11.74 -32.81
N THR A 18 19.80 -10.99 -33.61
CA THR A 18 21.24 -10.75 -33.38
C THR A 18 21.48 -9.81 -32.19
N GLY A 19 20.62 -8.82 -31.98
CA GLY A 19 20.68 -7.95 -30.78
C GLY A 19 20.42 -8.68 -29.45
N LEU A 20 19.53 -9.67 -29.45
CA LEU A 20 19.27 -10.50 -28.27
C LEU A 20 20.39 -11.54 -28.00
N ILE A 21 21.09 -11.99 -29.03
CA ILE A 21 22.23 -12.95 -28.92
C ILE A 21 23.51 -12.23 -28.49
N GLU A 22 23.73 -10.99 -28.90
CA GLU A 22 24.87 -10.19 -28.43
C GLU A 22 24.80 -9.78 -26.98
N ILE A 23 23.60 -9.60 -26.42
CA ILE A 23 23.41 -9.33 -24.98
C ILE A 23 23.73 -10.55 -24.11
N GLN A 24 23.64 -11.78 -24.65
CA GLN A 24 23.99 -13.01 -23.93
C GLN A 24 25.48 -13.45 -24.07
N LEU A 25 26.27 -12.78 -24.89
CA LEU A 25 27.67 -13.14 -25.17
C LEU A 25 28.69 -12.12 -24.63
N LEU A 26 28.29 -11.22 -23.74
CA LEU A 26 29.30 -10.46 -23.00
C LEU A 26 30.01 -11.41 -22.04
N PRO A 27 31.31 -11.62 -22.18
CA PRO A 27 32.03 -12.51 -21.27
C PRO A 27 31.93 -11.95 -19.87
N ALA A 28 31.73 -12.85 -18.91
CA ALA A 28 31.91 -12.54 -17.50
C ALA A 28 33.39 -12.13 -17.30
N GLN A 29 33.71 -10.89 -17.58
CA GLN A 29 34.95 -10.26 -17.20
C GLN A 29 34.66 -9.47 -15.94
N ASP A 30 35.17 -9.98 -14.90
CA ASP A 30 35.76 -9.39 -13.71
C ASP A 30 35.46 -10.21 -12.48
N SER A 31 36.52 -10.68 -11.85
CA SER A 31 36.56 -11.24 -10.51
C SER A 31 36.12 -10.23 -9.42
N HIS A 32 35.72 -9.03 -9.82
CA HIS A 32 35.29 -7.98 -8.89
C HIS A 32 33.76 -7.99 -8.79
N TYR A 33 33.32 -8.11 -7.55
CA TYR A 33 31.92 -8.07 -7.18
C TYR A 33 31.26 -6.74 -7.65
N ARG A 34 30.21 -6.81 -8.46
CA ARG A 34 29.43 -5.65 -8.94
C ARG A 34 27.95 -5.88 -8.65
N PRO A 35 27.45 -5.42 -7.50
CA PRO A 35 26.00 -5.48 -7.26
C PRO A 35 25.33 -4.43 -8.13
N ASP A 36 24.67 -4.90 -9.16
CA ASP A 36 23.79 -4.12 -10.05
C ASP A 36 22.33 -4.11 -9.59
N ARG A 37 22.05 -4.77 -8.46
CA ARG A 37 20.73 -4.89 -7.83
C ARG A 37 20.76 -4.35 -6.40
N GLN A 38 19.57 -4.27 -5.79
CA GLN A 38 19.39 -3.83 -4.39
C GLN A 38 20.01 -4.77 -3.36
N GLN A 39 20.36 -5.99 -3.73
CA GLN A 39 20.78 -7.03 -2.80
C GLN A 39 22.13 -7.64 -3.23
N ILE A 40 22.98 -7.88 -2.23
CA ILE A 40 24.32 -8.45 -2.38
C ILE A 40 24.28 -9.92 -1.95
N PRO A 41 24.63 -10.88 -2.83
CA PRO A 41 24.76 -12.29 -2.44
C PRO A 41 25.84 -12.48 -1.36
N GLY A 42 25.57 -13.42 -0.45
CA GLY A 42 26.57 -13.89 0.51
C GLY A 42 27.73 -14.65 -0.18
N PRO A 43 28.69 -15.17 0.64
CA PRO A 43 29.78 -16.00 0.13
C PRO A 43 29.27 -17.15 -0.74
N GLY A 44 29.97 -17.45 -1.83
CA GLY A 44 29.52 -18.45 -2.80
C GLY A 44 29.30 -19.85 -2.24
N CYS A 45 29.94 -20.19 -1.13
CA CYS A 45 29.72 -21.43 -0.37
C CYS A 45 28.35 -21.55 0.30
N LEU A 46 27.63 -20.41 0.50
CA LEU A 46 26.27 -20.36 1.09
C LEU A 46 25.18 -20.33 0.04
N THR A 47 25.50 -20.36 -1.25
CA THR A 47 24.51 -20.31 -2.32
C THR A 47 23.71 -21.61 -2.43
N MET A 48 22.44 -21.53 -2.85
CA MET A 48 21.52 -22.65 -3.04
C MET A 48 22.11 -23.80 -3.90
N LYS A 49 22.98 -23.48 -4.83
CA LYS A 49 23.60 -24.47 -5.70
C LYS A 49 24.38 -25.53 -4.93
N GLY A 50 25.11 -25.13 -3.88
CA GLY A 50 25.81 -26.06 -2.99
C GLY A 50 24.89 -26.87 -2.09
N ALA A 51 23.74 -26.32 -1.69
CA ALA A 51 22.77 -27.02 -0.84
C ALA A 51 22.00 -28.12 -1.56
N TRP A 52 21.66 -27.93 -2.83
CA TRP A 52 20.91 -28.90 -3.65
C TRP A 52 21.78 -30.06 -4.17
N GLU A 53 23.03 -29.83 -4.44
CA GLU A 53 23.94 -30.84 -5.01
C GLU A 53 24.58 -31.76 -3.96
N GLY A 54 24.17 -31.67 -2.69
CA GLY A 54 24.62 -32.56 -1.60
C GLY A 54 26.12 -32.47 -1.32
N GLY A 55 26.79 -31.43 -1.84
CA GLY A 55 28.21 -31.24 -1.81
C GLY A 55 28.69 -29.86 -1.35
N SER A 56 27.87 -29.13 -0.57
CA SER A 56 28.36 -27.88 -0.02
C SER A 56 29.48 -28.13 0.96
N LYS A 57 30.67 -27.78 0.58
CA LYS A 57 31.75 -27.53 1.50
C LYS A 57 31.23 -26.44 2.46
N ALA A 58 31.12 -26.73 3.74
CA ALA A 58 30.77 -25.70 4.70
C ALA A 58 31.68 -24.48 4.52
N CYS A 59 31.12 -23.26 4.55
CA CYS A 59 31.94 -22.05 4.46
C CYS A 59 33.00 -22.08 5.56
N THR A 60 34.23 -21.85 5.18
CA THR A 60 35.33 -21.65 6.14
C THR A 60 35.34 -20.19 6.60
N ALA A 61 36.00 -19.93 7.73
CA ALA A 61 36.25 -18.55 8.18
C ALA A 61 37.06 -17.74 7.15
N GLU A 62 37.90 -18.42 6.35
CA GLU A 62 38.70 -17.81 5.29
C GLU A 62 37.83 -17.43 4.07
N ASP A 63 36.87 -18.29 3.67
CA ASP A 63 35.91 -17.98 2.62
C ASP A 63 35.09 -16.74 2.98
N HIS A 64 34.60 -16.65 4.23
CA HIS A 64 33.88 -15.49 4.74
C HIS A 64 34.76 -14.23 4.77
N ALA A 65 35.96 -14.31 5.31
CA ALA A 65 36.87 -13.17 5.42
C ALA A 65 37.26 -12.61 4.04
N SER A 66 37.51 -13.48 3.05
CA SER A 66 37.80 -13.08 1.68
C SER A 66 36.61 -12.36 1.05
N TRP A 67 35.41 -12.94 1.13
CA TRP A 67 34.19 -12.31 0.63
C TRP A 67 33.90 -10.97 1.31
N LEU A 68 34.04 -10.89 2.63
CA LEU A 68 33.81 -9.65 3.37
C LEU A 68 34.80 -8.54 2.95
N ALA A 69 36.07 -8.90 2.74
CA ALA A 69 37.07 -7.97 2.25
C ALA A 69 36.72 -7.43 0.85
N ASP A 70 36.23 -8.29 -0.03
CA ASP A 70 35.82 -7.91 -1.39
C ASP A 70 34.65 -6.90 -1.36
N ILE A 71 33.60 -7.17 -0.58
CA ILE A 71 32.47 -6.24 -0.51
C ILE A 71 32.80 -4.95 0.27
N GLN A 72 33.71 -5.00 1.23
CA GLN A 72 34.24 -3.78 1.91
C GLN A 72 35.04 -2.92 0.94
N HIS A 73 35.91 -3.53 0.14
CA HIS A 73 36.68 -2.84 -0.90
C HIS A 73 35.75 -2.19 -1.92
N TRP A 74 34.77 -2.95 -2.44
CA TRP A 74 33.75 -2.42 -3.35
C TRP A 74 33.01 -1.24 -2.73
N ARG A 75 32.57 -1.31 -1.46
CA ARG A 75 31.90 -0.20 -0.75
C ARG A 75 32.75 1.06 -0.75
N GLY A 76 34.03 0.92 -0.42
CA GLY A 76 34.98 2.03 -0.37
C GLY A 76 35.18 2.69 -1.74
N GLU A 77 35.44 1.89 -2.78
CA GLU A 77 35.57 2.39 -4.15
C GLU A 77 34.27 3.02 -4.67
N ARG A 78 33.12 2.40 -4.39
CA ARG A 78 31.83 2.90 -4.86
C ARG A 78 31.53 4.26 -4.27
N ARG A 79 31.72 4.45 -2.97
CA ARG A 79 31.56 5.75 -2.31
C ARG A 79 32.42 6.85 -2.91
N ILE A 80 33.67 6.53 -3.25
CA ILE A 80 34.57 7.48 -3.93
C ILE A 80 34.04 7.84 -5.32
N ARG A 81 33.65 6.85 -6.12
CA ARG A 81 33.20 7.04 -7.51
C ARG A 81 31.95 7.90 -7.61
N ILE A 82 31.01 7.74 -6.68
CA ILE A 82 29.76 8.52 -6.65
C ILE A 82 29.90 9.85 -5.91
N GLY A 83 31.08 10.18 -5.40
CA GLY A 83 31.28 11.39 -4.58
C GLY A 83 30.38 11.43 -3.35
N TYR A 84 30.19 10.27 -2.69
CA TYR A 84 29.20 10.10 -1.64
C TYR A 84 29.44 11.09 -0.49
N ASP A 85 28.37 11.81 -0.11
CA ASP A 85 28.31 12.68 1.07
C ASP A 85 27.15 12.22 1.99
N GLY A 86 27.47 11.86 3.21
CA GLY A 86 26.50 11.41 4.23
C GLY A 86 25.94 12.53 5.11
N ALA A 87 26.12 13.81 4.75
CA ALA A 87 25.71 14.94 5.58
C ALA A 87 24.18 14.95 5.85
N ARG A 88 23.36 14.44 4.93
CA ARG A 88 21.91 14.38 5.11
C ARG A 88 21.50 13.54 6.32
N TYR A 89 22.23 12.47 6.62
CA TYR A 89 21.98 11.60 7.78
C TYR A 89 22.36 12.25 9.13
N GLU A 90 23.06 13.39 9.12
CA GLU A 90 23.37 14.17 10.32
C GLU A 90 22.31 15.26 10.61
N VAL A 91 21.38 15.52 9.69
CA VAL A 91 20.30 16.49 9.89
C VAL A 91 19.44 16.04 11.07
N PRO A 92 19.32 16.81 12.17
CA PRO A 92 18.60 16.39 13.37
C PRO A 92 17.15 15.97 13.13
N ALA A 93 16.46 16.67 12.24
CA ALA A 93 15.07 16.38 11.87
C ALA A 93 14.90 15.04 11.12
N LEU A 94 15.97 14.45 10.59
CA LEU A 94 15.94 13.19 9.84
C LEU A 94 16.54 12.01 10.60
N LYS A 95 17.11 12.20 11.80
CA LYS A 95 17.75 11.12 12.57
C LYS A 95 16.80 10.01 12.99
N TRP A 96 15.51 10.28 13.06
CA TRP A 96 14.50 9.28 13.38
C TRP A 96 14.48 8.11 12.36
N THR A 97 14.82 8.38 11.09
CA THR A 97 14.85 7.35 10.04
C THR A 97 15.80 6.20 10.36
N GLN A 98 16.87 6.48 11.13
CA GLN A 98 17.92 5.49 11.47
C GLN A 98 17.44 4.42 12.46
N SER A 99 16.25 4.59 13.04
CA SER A 99 15.64 3.67 14.00
C SER A 99 14.14 3.44 13.75
N SER A 100 13.66 3.70 12.53
CA SER A 100 12.29 3.47 12.11
C SER A 100 12.15 2.06 11.55
N PHE A 101 12.01 1.06 12.42
CA PHE A 101 12.03 -0.35 12.03
C PHE A 101 10.67 -0.90 11.62
N PHE A 102 9.58 -0.22 11.95
CA PHE A 102 8.26 -0.69 11.55
C PHE A 102 7.38 0.46 11.05
N GLN A 103 6.94 0.34 9.80
CA GLN A 103 6.11 1.31 9.10
C GLN A 103 4.94 0.59 8.41
N PRO A 104 3.70 0.70 8.91
CA PRO A 104 2.54 0.26 8.13
C PRO A 104 2.21 1.26 7.04
N GLN A 105 1.79 0.74 5.89
CA GLN A 105 1.14 1.52 4.85
C GLN A 105 -0.37 1.34 4.92
N MET A 106 -1.10 2.43 4.84
CA MET A 106 -2.55 2.51 4.87
C MET A 106 -3.05 3.19 3.60
N MET A 107 -3.63 2.41 2.69
CA MET A 107 -4.21 2.95 1.47
C MET A 107 -5.62 3.45 1.74
N VAL A 108 -5.77 4.71 2.07
CA VAL A 108 -6.98 5.36 2.58
C VAL A 108 -7.10 5.18 4.10
N GLU A 109 -7.94 6.00 4.74
CA GLU A 109 -8.10 5.96 6.20
C GLU A 109 -8.76 4.65 6.64
N ASP A 110 -8.08 3.96 7.55
CA ASP A 110 -8.57 2.78 8.23
C ASP A 110 -9.67 3.16 9.23
N ARG A 111 -10.65 2.28 9.47
CA ARG A 111 -11.74 2.53 10.44
C ARG A 111 -11.25 2.72 11.87
N TYR A 112 -10.13 2.11 12.23
CA TYR A 112 -9.52 2.34 13.53
C TYR A 112 -8.81 3.68 13.61
N PHE A 113 -8.50 4.26 12.46
CA PHE A 113 -7.85 5.56 12.35
C PHE A 113 -8.84 6.72 12.17
N TYR A 114 -9.99 6.48 11.55
CA TYR A 114 -11.04 7.46 11.35
C TYR A 114 -12.41 6.90 11.76
N ASP A 115 -13.16 7.66 12.59
CA ASP A 115 -14.53 7.33 12.93
C ASP A 115 -15.49 8.17 12.06
N PRO A 116 -16.14 7.59 11.04
CA PRO A 116 -17.02 8.31 10.13
C PRO A 116 -18.33 8.76 10.82
N VAL A 117 -18.75 8.10 11.91
CA VAL A 117 -19.95 8.47 12.66
C VAL A 117 -19.68 9.70 13.53
N ALA A 118 -18.54 9.72 14.21
CA ALA A 118 -18.10 10.86 14.99
C ALA A 118 -17.51 12.00 14.14
N GLY A 119 -17.09 11.70 12.90
CA GLY A 119 -16.46 12.65 11.99
C GLY A 119 -15.09 13.11 12.47
N LYS A 120 -14.27 12.19 13.00
CA LYS A 120 -12.96 12.55 13.57
C LYS A 120 -11.92 11.45 13.41
N TYR A 121 -10.65 11.87 13.36
CA TYR A 121 -9.51 10.95 13.47
C TYR A 121 -9.46 10.31 14.86
N THR A 122 -9.13 9.02 14.88
CA THR A 122 -9.00 8.20 16.10
C THR A 122 -7.59 7.61 16.19
N VAL A 123 -6.58 8.49 16.07
CA VAL A 123 -5.15 8.12 16.07
C VAL A 123 -4.79 7.23 17.25
N ASP A 124 -5.24 7.56 18.47
CA ASP A 124 -4.96 6.73 19.65
C ASP A 124 -5.52 5.31 19.50
N LYS A 125 -6.76 5.17 19.01
CA LYS A 125 -7.37 3.84 18.79
C LYS A 125 -6.58 3.01 17.77
N TYR A 126 -6.15 3.62 16.69
CA TYR A 126 -5.33 2.99 15.66
C TYR A 126 -3.97 2.54 16.23
N LEU A 127 -3.29 3.42 16.95
CA LEU A 127 -1.99 3.12 17.55
C LEU A 127 -2.09 2.09 18.69
N ASP A 128 -3.16 2.10 19.48
CA ASP A 128 -3.39 1.10 20.53
C ASP A 128 -3.64 -0.31 19.94
N ASP A 129 -4.32 -0.39 18.80
CA ASP A 129 -4.47 -1.65 18.06
C ASP A 129 -3.14 -2.17 17.55
N LEU A 130 -2.31 -1.30 16.95
CA LEU A 130 -0.99 -1.67 16.46
C LEU A 130 -0.01 -2.01 17.60
N GLU A 131 -0.11 -1.33 18.74
CA GLU A 131 0.68 -1.68 19.94
C GLU A 131 0.32 -3.10 20.41
N LYS A 132 -0.96 -3.42 20.45
CA LYS A 132 -1.44 -4.76 20.84
C LYS A 132 -0.98 -5.83 19.87
N ARG A 133 -1.05 -5.60 18.56
CA ARG A 133 -0.73 -6.59 17.54
C ARG A 133 0.77 -6.71 17.27
N TYR A 134 1.49 -5.61 17.22
CA TYR A 134 2.87 -5.53 16.73
C TYR A 134 3.88 -4.93 17.71
N GLY A 135 3.44 -4.45 18.87
CA GLY A 135 4.33 -3.75 19.82
C GLY A 135 4.64 -2.32 19.40
N GLY A 136 3.70 -1.67 18.69
CA GLY A 136 3.78 -0.30 18.24
C GLY A 136 4.51 -0.12 16.90
N ILE A 137 4.46 1.10 16.38
CA ILE A 137 5.06 1.49 15.10
C ILE A 137 5.97 2.71 15.28
N ASP A 138 6.90 2.92 14.35
CA ASP A 138 7.83 4.05 14.39
C ASP A 138 7.43 5.15 13.39
N ALA A 139 6.87 4.75 12.27
CA ALA A 139 6.29 5.64 11.26
C ALA A 139 5.02 5.05 10.68
N VAL A 140 4.24 5.85 9.98
CA VAL A 140 3.08 5.42 9.19
C VAL A 140 3.10 6.12 7.84
N LEU A 141 2.85 5.35 6.78
CA LEU A 141 2.64 5.88 5.44
C LEU A 141 1.13 5.94 5.18
N ILE A 142 0.60 7.15 5.11
CA ILE A 142 -0.83 7.39 4.85
C ILE A 142 -1.02 7.66 3.37
N TRP A 143 -1.82 6.83 2.70
CA TRP A 143 -2.01 6.85 1.27
C TRP A 143 -3.46 7.18 0.87
N PRO A 144 -3.87 8.45 0.86
CA PRO A 144 -5.25 8.83 0.55
C PRO A 144 -5.54 8.93 -0.95
N THR A 145 -4.54 8.77 -1.82
CA THR A 145 -4.62 9.08 -3.24
C THR A 145 -5.17 7.92 -4.06
N TYR A 146 -4.70 6.71 -3.84
CA TYR A 146 -5.29 5.52 -4.41
C TYR A 146 -6.53 5.07 -3.61
N PRO A 147 -7.53 4.50 -4.25
CA PRO A 147 -7.83 4.40 -5.67
C PRO A 147 -8.57 5.62 -6.24
N ASN A 148 -8.62 6.75 -5.54
CA ASN A 148 -9.47 7.90 -5.89
C ASN A 148 -8.91 8.74 -7.05
N MET A 149 -7.61 8.64 -7.33
CA MET A 149 -6.96 9.43 -8.37
C MET A 149 -7.46 9.06 -9.77
N GLY A 150 -7.91 10.06 -10.51
CA GLY A 150 -8.48 9.87 -11.84
C GLY A 150 -10.00 9.65 -11.87
N VAL A 151 -10.69 9.58 -10.71
CA VAL A 151 -12.17 9.62 -10.65
C VAL A 151 -12.69 11.00 -11.07
N ASP A 152 -11.93 12.05 -10.74
CA ASP A 152 -12.13 13.43 -11.20
C ASP A 152 -10.78 14.11 -11.47
N ASP A 153 -10.77 15.43 -11.62
CA ASP A 153 -9.59 16.20 -11.98
C ASP A 153 -8.62 16.47 -10.81
N ARG A 154 -8.94 16.05 -9.59
CA ARG A 154 -8.06 16.27 -8.44
C ARG A 154 -6.74 15.54 -8.64
N ASN A 155 -5.64 16.26 -8.41
CA ASN A 155 -4.30 15.67 -8.34
C ASN A 155 -4.03 15.09 -6.93
N GLU A 156 -2.86 14.48 -6.74
CA GLU A 156 -2.45 13.93 -5.43
C GLU A 156 -2.47 14.98 -4.31
N HIS A 157 -2.07 16.22 -4.57
CA HIS A 157 -2.09 17.30 -3.58
C HIS A 157 -3.52 17.68 -3.18
N ASP A 158 -4.44 17.71 -4.15
CA ASP A 158 -5.87 17.97 -3.91
C ASP A 158 -6.50 16.87 -3.07
N LEU A 159 -6.11 15.61 -3.29
CA LEU A 159 -6.64 14.48 -2.52
C LEU A 159 -6.17 14.52 -1.06
N ILE A 160 -4.90 14.82 -0.80
CA ILE A 160 -4.40 15.03 0.58
C ILE A 160 -5.18 16.17 1.26
N ARG A 161 -5.42 17.29 0.55
CA ARG A 161 -6.24 18.41 1.07
C ARG A 161 -7.72 18.06 1.24
N SER A 162 -8.18 17.01 0.59
CA SER A 162 -9.57 16.52 0.69
C SER A 162 -9.78 15.52 1.82
N MET A 163 -8.74 15.13 2.55
CA MET A 163 -8.87 14.28 3.74
C MET A 163 -9.75 14.96 4.81
N PRO A 164 -10.35 14.20 5.74
CA PRO A 164 -11.28 14.71 6.75
C PRO A 164 -10.76 15.94 7.50
N GLY A 165 -11.59 16.99 7.53
CA GLY A 165 -11.25 18.28 8.13
C GLY A 165 -10.28 19.13 7.30
N GLY A 166 -9.94 18.72 6.07
CA GLY A 166 -9.02 19.43 5.18
C GLY A 166 -7.63 19.58 5.78
N VAL A 167 -6.88 20.56 5.31
CA VAL A 167 -5.50 20.83 5.79
C VAL A 167 -5.42 20.97 7.31
N ALA A 168 -6.40 21.60 7.95
CA ALA A 168 -6.41 21.77 9.40
C ALA A 168 -6.59 20.44 10.13
N GLY A 169 -7.50 19.58 9.65
CA GLY A 169 -7.72 18.25 10.20
C GLY A 169 -6.50 17.34 10.04
N VAL A 170 -5.89 17.35 8.85
CA VAL A 170 -4.66 16.58 8.56
C VAL A 170 -3.52 17.05 9.46
N LYS A 171 -3.34 18.35 9.62
CA LYS A 171 -2.31 18.90 10.51
C LYS A 171 -2.50 18.47 11.97
N GLN A 172 -3.74 18.47 12.46
CA GLN A 172 -4.03 18.01 13.81
C GLN A 172 -3.76 16.50 13.95
N MET A 173 -4.19 15.70 12.99
CA MET A 173 -3.96 14.27 12.95
C MET A 173 -2.45 13.93 13.00
N ILE A 174 -1.63 14.64 12.22
CA ILE A 174 -0.16 14.47 12.27
C ILE A 174 0.39 14.85 13.64
N ALA A 175 -0.10 15.93 14.25
CA ALA A 175 0.30 16.31 15.61
C ALA A 175 -0.06 15.24 16.65
N ASP A 176 -1.18 14.55 16.49
CA ASP A 176 -1.60 13.45 17.38
C ASP A 176 -0.66 12.25 17.23
N PHE A 177 -0.22 11.90 16.01
CA PHE A 177 0.83 10.90 15.78
C PHE A 177 2.15 11.29 16.42
N HIS A 178 2.58 12.55 16.23
CA HIS A 178 3.81 13.07 16.85
C HIS A 178 3.76 13.02 18.36
N HIS A 179 2.61 13.28 18.98
CA HIS A 179 2.42 13.17 20.43
C HIS A 179 2.66 11.73 20.94
N ARG A 180 2.36 10.73 20.12
CA ARG A 180 2.64 9.31 20.38
C ARG A 180 4.02 8.86 19.90
N GLY A 181 4.86 9.78 19.38
CA GLY A 181 6.21 9.51 18.90
C GLY A 181 6.30 8.86 17.51
N VAL A 182 5.20 8.81 16.77
CA VAL A 182 5.12 8.21 15.43
C VAL A 182 5.29 9.27 14.35
N ARG A 183 6.05 8.95 13.31
CA ARG A 183 6.29 9.81 12.13
C ARG A 183 5.28 9.54 11.03
N VAL A 184 5.00 10.55 10.22
CA VAL A 184 3.97 10.46 9.17
C VAL A 184 4.56 10.77 7.80
N LEU A 185 4.38 9.85 6.87
CA LEU A 185 4.75 9.99 5.47
C LEU A 185 3.49 10.01 4.60
N PHE A 186 3.61 10.65 3.44
CA PHE A 186 2.59 10.63 2.38
C PHE A 186 3.23 10.18 1.06
N PRO A 187 2.45 9.63 0.11
CA PRO A 187 2.96 9.24 -1.19
C PRO A 187 3.14 10.44 -2.10
N MET A 188 3.96 10.24 -3.14
CA MET A 188 4.14 11.17 -4.25
C MET A 188 4.23 10.40 -5.56
N MET A 189 3.40 10.76 -6.52
CA MET A 189 3.31 10.11 -7.83
C MET A 189 3.70 11.07 -8.95
N MET A 190 4.93 10.96 -9.44
CA MET A 190 5.43 11.79 -10.56
C MET A 190 4.68 11.55 -11.87
N TRP A 191 3.97 10.45 -12.00
CA TRP A 191 3.17 10.13 -13.17
C TRP A 191 1.79 10.82 -13.19
N ASP A 192 1.38 11.51 -12.12
CA ASP A 192 0.10 12.23 -12.04
C ASP A 192 0.13 13.52 -12.89
N GLN A 193 0.20 13.35 -14.20
CA GLN A 193 0.27 14.42 -15.19
C GLN A 193 -1.07 14.63 -15.93
N GLY A 194 -2.02 13.71 -15.78
CA GLY A 194 -3.32 13.77 -16.45
C GLY A 194 -4.43 14.44 -15.66
N THR A 195 -4.20 14.76 -14.38
CA THR A 195 -5.13 15.45 -13.50
C THR A 195 -4.81 16.95 -13.44
N ARG A 196 -5.40 17.67 -12.49
CA ARG A 196 -5.22 19.13 -12.36
C ARG A 196 -3.75 19.52 -12.18
N ASP A 197 -3.35 20.62 -12.81
CA ASP A 197 -2.03 21.21 -12.61
C ASP A 197 -1.96 21.88 -11.21
N PRO A 198 -0.97 21.58 -10.36
CA PRO A 198 -0.80 22.22 -9.06
C PRO A 198 -0.44 23.72 -9.17
N GLY A 199 -0.08 24.20 -10.35
CA GLY A 199 0.31 25.59 -10.59
C GLY A 199 1.70 25.96 -10.07
N LEU A 200 2.46 24.99 -9.57
CA LEU A 200 3.85 25.07 -9.11
C LEU A 200 4.65 23.94 -9.73
N SER A 201 5.98 23.98 -9.61
CA SER A 201 6.75 22.77 -9.87
C SER A 201 6.36 21.66 -8.88
N TRP A 202 6.37 20.39 -9.32
CA TRP A 202 6.04 19.26 -8.43
C TRP A 202 6.88 19.27 -7.12
N PRO A 203 8.23 19.49 -7.17
CA PRO A 203 9.03 19.63 -5.96
C PRO A 203 8.55 20.75 -5.01
N ASP A 204 8.23 21.92 -5.55
CA ASP A 204 7.77 23.03 -4.71
C ASP A 204 6.35 22.80 -4.18
N ALA A 205 5.46 22.20 -4.97
CA ALA A 205 4.09 21.90 -4.56
C ALA A 205 4.06 20.93 -3.39
N ILE A 206 4.82 19.82 -3.49
CA ILE A 206 4.87 18.80 -2.42
C ILE A 206 5.59 19.33 -1.17
N ALA A 207 6.73 20.02 -1.34
CA ALA A 207 7.47 20.57 -0.22
C ALA A 207 6.63 21.57 0.59
N ASN A 208 5.89 22.46 -0.10
CA ASN A 208 5.01 23.40 0.56
C ASN A 208 3.85 22.71 1.29
N LEU A 209 3.21 21.71 0.66
CA LEU A 209 2.12 20.97 1.29
C LEU A 209 2.60 20.22 2.54
N MET A 210 3.72 19.50 2.46
CA MET A 210 4.26 18.75 3.59
C MET A 210 4.68 19.69 4.74
N ALA A 211 5.28 20.82 4.43
CA ALA A 211 5.61 21.85 5.43
C ALA A 211 4.36 22.46 6.08
N GLU A 212 3.28 22.69 5.29
CA GLU A 212 2.01 23.22 5.77
C GLU A 212 1.32 22.27 6.76
N ILE A 213 1.28 20.97 6.44
CA ILE A 213 0.63 19.96 7.29
C ILE A 213 1.54 19.40 8.38
N GLY A 214 2.87 19.55 8.26
CA GLY A 214 3.85 19.10 9.23
C GLY A 214 4.25 17.63 9.07
N ALA A 215 4.13 17.05 7.87
CA ALA A 215 4.52 15.66 7.59
C ALA A 215 6.04 15.48 7.62
N ASP A 216 6.54 14.29 7.99
CA ASP A 216 7.95 14.00 8.20
C ASP A 216 8.67 13.50 6.94
N GLY A 217 7.92 12.96 5.98
CA GLY A 217 8.53 12.36 4.80
C GLY A 217 7.58 12.12 3.65
N ILE A 218 8.18 11.68 2.55
CA ILE A 218 7.52 11.38 1.28
C ILE A 218 7.97 10.00 0.80
N ASN A 219 6.99 9.14 0.50
CA ASN A 219 7.21 7.92 -0.25
C ASN A 219 7.11 8.24 -1.75
N GLY A 220 8.18 7.96 -2.49
CA GLY A 220 8.26 8.19 -3.94
C GLY A 220 7.77 6.96 -4.70
N ASP A 221 6.47 6.89 -4.92
CA ASP A 221 5.84 5.78 -5.63
C ASP A 221 6.31 5.68 -7.09
N THR A 222 6.61 4.46 -7.55
CA THR A 222 7.08 4.13 -8.91
C THR A 222 8.36 4.87 -9.33
N GLN A 223 9.21 5.26 -8.37
CA GLN A 223 10.42 6.02 -8.63
C GLN A 223 11.69 5.27 -8.21
N ASP A 224 12.61 5.12 -9.14
CA ASP A 224 13.98 4.60 -8.89
C ASP A 224 14.87 5.66 -8.17
N GLY A 225 14.28 6.43 -7.25
CA GLY A 225 14.92 7.51 -6.53
C GLY A 225 14.16 8.83 -6.64
N VAL A 226 13.87 9.47 -5.53
CA VAL A 226 13.29 10.83 -5.53
C VAL A 226 14.36 11.81 -6.02
N PRO A 227 14.10 12.63 -7.05
CA PRO A 227 15.08 13.57 -7.58
C PRO A 227 15.58 14.58 -6.54
N LEU A 228 16.84 14.99 -6.63
CA LEU A 228 17.46 15.98 -5.73
C LEU A 228 16.65 17.29 -5.62
N ALA A 229 15.94 17.68 -6.67
CA ALA A 229 15.11 18.89 -6.68
C ALA A 229 14.08 18.91 -5.54
N PHE A 230 13.54 17.76 -5.13
CA PHE A 230 12.59 17.65 -4.01
C PHE A 230 13.25 17.93 -2.67
N SER A 231 14.47 17.41 -2.46
CA SER A 231 15.25 17.69 -1.26
C SER A 231 15.58 19.19 -1.15
N LEU A 232 16.00 19.79 -2.24
CA LEU A 232 16.29 21.23 -2.30
C LEU A 232 15.04 22.09 -2.08
N ALA A 233 13.87 21.66 -2.59
CA ALA A 233 12.61 22.34 -2.36
C ALA A 233 12.17 22.24 -0.89
N ALA A 234 12.29 21.08 -0.27
CA ALA A 234 12.01 20.90 1.15
C ALA A 234 12.91 21.78 2.03
N ASP A 235 14.20 21.82 1.74
CA ASP A 235 15.16 22.67 2.48
C ASP A 235 14.82 24.16 2.39
N LYS A 236 14.32 24.64 1.25
CA LYS A 236 13.86 26.04 1.10
C LYS A 236 12.69 26.39 2.01
N THR A 237 11.82 25.44 2.33
CA THR A 237 10.71 25.67 3.26
C THR A 237 11.15 25.74 4.72
N GLY A 238 12.39 25.32 5.03
CA GLY A 238 12.89 25.13 6.39
C GLY A 238 12.35 23.86 7.06
N HIS A 239 11.66 22.97 6.30
CA HIS A 239 11.09 21.72 6.77
C HIS A 239 11.71 20.54 6.00
N PRO A 240 12.87 20.01 6.45
CA PRO A 240 13.52 18.88 5.79
C PRO A 240 12.63 17.64 5.81
N LEU A 241 12.55 16.95 4.68
CA LEU A 241 11.76 15.74 4.51
C LEU A 241 12.66 14.51 4.36
N ALA A 242 12.22 13.39 4.92
CA ALA A 242 12.73 12.07 4.57
C ALA A 242 12.12 11.67 3.22
N PHE A 243 12.97 11.17 2.31
CA PHE A 243 12.53 10.63 1.03
C PHE A 243 12.77 9.13 1.01
N GLU A 244 11.71 8.39 0.64
CA GLU A 244 11.62 6.94 0.62
C GLU A 244 11.16 6.47 -0.76
N PRO A 245 12.01 6.44 -1.79
CA PRO A 245 11.64 5.94 -3.12
C PRO A 245 11.35 4.44 -3.11
N GLU A 246 10.49 4.02 -4.04
CA GLU A 246 10.27 2.61 -4.35
C GLU A 246 11.45 2.05 -5.15
N GLY A 247 11.88 0.85 -4.79
CA GLY A 247 12.80 0.10 -5.64
C GLY A 247 14.26 0.47 -5.49
N GLY A 248 14.95 0.64 -6.62
CA GLY A 248 16.40 0.70 -6.72
C GLY A 248 16.96 2.06 -7.12
N PRO A 249 17.03 3.05 -6.23
CA PRO A 249 17.62 4.33 -6.58
C PRO A 249 19.06 4.17 -7.04
N ALA A 250 19.50 5.07 -7.92
CA ALA A 250 20.93 5.21 -8.23
C ALA A 250 21.71 5.43 -6.93
N ASP A 251 22.88 4.84 -6.79
CA ASP A 251 23.65 4.87 -5.55
C ASP A 251 23.98 6.31 -5.10
N GLU A 252 24.09 7.24 -6.05
CA GLU A 252 24.29 8.68 -5.79
C GLU A 252 23.12 9.30 -5.01
N ALA A 253 21.92 8.79 -5.21
CA ALA A 253 20.71 9.30 -4.57
C ALA A 253 20.68 9.04 -3.05
N LEU A 254 21.49 8.12 -2.53
CA LEU A 254 21.67 7.93 -1.09
C LEU A 254 22.12 9.20 -0.37
N ALA A 255 22.72 10.16 -1.07
CA ALA A 255 23.12 11.43 -0.47
C ALA A 255 21.92 12.32 -0.04
N TRP A 256 20.72 12.06 -0.56
CA TRP A 256 19.52 12.85 -0.23
C TRP A 256 18.25 12.00 0.01
N ASN A 257 18.20 10.73 -0.41
CA ASN A 257 17.16 9.78 -0.02
C ASN A 257 17.67 8.99 1.19
N VAL A 258 17.15 9.28 2.37
CA VAL A 258 17.64 8.67 3.63
C VAL A 258 16.91 7.37 3.98
N MET A 259 15.88 7.05 3.23
CA MET A 259 15.10 5.80 3.29
C MET A 259 14.87 5.26 1.89
N THR A 260 14.53 3.99 1.80
CA THR A 260 14.00 3.31 0.61
C THR A 260 13.03 2.22 1.06
N TRP A 261 12.14 1.80 0.18
CA TRP A 261 11.33 0.60 0.40
C TRP A 261 11.32 -0.26 -0.86
N GLY A 262 10.95 -1.52 -0.75
CA GLY A 262 10.78 -2.35 -1.93
C GLY A 262 10.59 -3.83 -1.64
N GLN A 263 10.19 -4.53 -2.69
CA GLN A 263 10.02 -5.97 -2.69
C GLN A 263 11.36 -6.63 -3.02
N TYR A 264 11.79 -7.54 -2.17
CA TYR A 264 13.07 -8.22 -2.29
C TYR A 264 12.91 -9.70 -2.67
N GLN A 265 14.02 -10.29 -3.14
CA GLN A 265 14.12 -11.74 -3.28
C GLN A 265 14.48 -12.34 -1.92
N PHE A 266 13.85 -13.45 -1.57
CA PHE A 266 14.04 -14.13 -0.29
C PHE A 266 14.58 -15.56 -0.49
N PRO A 267 15.84 -15.74 -1.01
CA PRO A 267 16.44 -17.05 -1.10
C PRO A 267 16.69 -17.64 0.30
N PHE A 268 17.03 -18.94 0.35
CA PHE A 268 17.29 -19.61 1.61
C PHE A 268 18.40 -18.95 2.44
N ALA A 269 19.53 -18.60 1.81
CA ALA A 269 20.55 -17.76 2.42
C ALA A 269 20.16 -16.27 2.25
N PRO A 270 20.05 -15.49 3.32
CA PRO A 270 19.70 -14.08 3.24
C PRO A 270 20.68 -13.30 2.34
N LEU A 271 20.15 -12.35 1.60
CA LEU A 271 20.95 -11.40 0.85
C LEU A 271 21.23 -10.16 1.70
N VAL A 272 22.41 -9.56 1.48
CA VAL A 272 22.78 -8.31 2.17
C VAL A 272 22.16 -7.14 1.44
N ASP A 273 21.53 -6.23 2.13
CA ASP A 273 20.99 -5.02 1.53
C ASP A 273 22.09 -4.08 1.04
N LYS A 274 22.05 -3.69 -0.23
CA LYS A 274 23.07 -2.86 -0.87
C LYS A 274 23.10 -1.44 -0.30
N TYR A 275 21.93 -0.83 -0.05
CA TYR A 275 21.87 0.55 0.41
C TYR A 275 22.32 0.67 1.86
N LYS A 276 21.85 -0.24 2.71
CA LYS A 276 22.36 -0.39 4.08
C LYS A 276 23.85 -0.67 4.12
N TRP A 277 24.37 -1.46 3.18
CA TRP A 277 25.81 -1.73 3.06
C TRP A 277 26.59 -0.48 2.65
N LEU A 278 26.07 0.29 1.68
CA LEU A 278 26.70 1.56 1.24
C LEU A 278 26.64 2.62 2.34
N GLU A 279 25.54 2.74 3.07
CA GLU A 279 25.37 3.69 4.18
C GLU A 279 24.63 3.01 5.34
N THR A 280 25.36 2.67 6.38
CA THR A 280 24.81 1.89 7.52
C THR A 280 23.69 2.60 8.30
N ARG A 281 23.52 3.91 8.12
CA ARG A 281 22.42 4.70 8.70
C ARG A 281 21.18 4.74 7.81
N HIS A 282 21.28 4.23 6.55
CA HIS A 282 20.15 4.18 5.64
C HIS A 282 19.12 3.18 6.13
N MET A 283 17.86 3.60 6.17
CA MET A 283 16.74 2.72 6.48
C MET A 283 16.14 2.17 5.19
N VAL A 284 15.89 0.87 5.19
CA VAL A 284 15.18 0.19 4.11
C VAL A 284 13.96 -0.47 4.70
N ASN A 285 12.78 -0.19 4.16
CA ASN A 285 11.56 -0.87 4.55
C ASN A 285 11.30 -2.03 3.59
N ILE A 286 11.64 -3.24 4.02
CA ILE A 286 11.46 -4.46 3.23
C ILE A 286 9.97 -4.83 3.23
N SER A 287 9.42 -5.15 2.05
CA SER A 287 8.03 -5.54 1.92
C SER A 287 7.87 -6.67 0.89
N ASP A 288 6.98 -7.61 1.18
CA ASP A 288 6.32 -8.50 0.23
C ASP A 288 4.82 -8.33 0.40
N ARG A 289 4.29 -7.26 -0.18
CA ARG A 289 2.96 -6.70 0.12
C ARG A 289 1.80 -7.69 -0.04
N TRP A 290 1.89 -8.60 -1.02
CA TRP A 290 0.82 -9.55 -1.32
C TRP A 290 0.96 -10.90 -0.62
N ASN A 291 2.11 -11.17 -0.01
CA ASN A 291 2.31 -12.41 0.71
C ASN A 291 1.61 -12.36 2.09
N ARG A 292 0.92 -13.42 2.44
CA ARG A 292 0.24 -13.59 3.74
C ARG A 292 1.15 -14.14 4.83
N ASP A 293 2.22 -14.83 4.45
CA ASP A 293 3.31 -15.28 5.32
C ASP A 293 4.45 -14.26 5.29
N LYS A 294 4.62 -13.50 6.36
CA LYS A 294 5.63 -12.44 6.50
C LYS A 294 6.95 -12.90 7.09
N THR A 295 7.13 -14.19 7.29
CA THR A 295 8.37 -14.74 7.87
C THR A 295 9.62 -14.30 7.10
N ASN A 296 9.58 -14.32 5.77
CA ASN A 296 10.72 -13.94 4.94
C ASN A 296 11.07 -12.47 5.10
N ASP A 297 10.08 -11.60 4.98
CA ASP A 297 10.24 -10.14 5.11
C ASP A 297 10.91 -9.80 6.44
N LEU A 298 10.35 -10.30 7.53
CA LEU A 298 10.83 -10.05 8.89
C LEU A 298 12.24 -10.61 9.12
N GLN A 299 12.54 -11.81 8.61
CA GLN A 299 13.89 -12.40 8.76
C GLN A 299 14.93 -11.62 7.98
N PHE A 300 14.60 -11.14 6.77
CA PHE A 300 15.52 -10.34 5.97
C PHE A 300 15.72 -8.94 6.55
N ALA A 301 14.66 -8.33 7.08
CA ALA A 301 14.75 -7.05 7.79
C ALA A 301 15.68 -7.19 9.00
N PHE A 302 15.42 -8.15 9.87
CA PHE A 302 16.20 -8.39 11.08
C PHE A 302 17.66 -8.76 10.83
N PHE A 303 17.93 -9.59 9.81
CA PHE A 303 19.29 -9.94 9.40
C PHE A 303 20.09 -8.70 8.93
N ASN A 304 19.44 -7.79 8.21
CA ASN A 304 20.05 -6.58 7.67
C ASN A 304 20.01 -5.38 8.65
N GLY A 305 19.34 -5.51 9.79
CA GLY A 305 19.15 -4.40 10.74
C GLY A 305 18.41 -3.21 10.11
N VAL A 306 17.38 -3.52 9.32
CA VAL A 306 16.54 -2.55 8.58
C VAL A 306 15.08 -2.72 8.94
N GLY A 307 14.22 -1.86 8.42
CA GLY A 307 12.81 -1.85 8.74
C GLY A 307 11.98 -2.82 7.90
N TRP A 308 10.72 -2.93 8.27
CA TRP A 308 9.70 -3.67 7.58
C TRP A 308 8.47 -2.79 7.36
N GLU A 309 7.90 -2.84 6.13
CA GLU A 309 6.67 -2.16 5.78
C GLU A 309 5.53 -3.17 5.64
N SER A 310 4.49 -3.02 6.45
CA SER A 310 3.30 -3.85 6.35
C SER A 310 2.24 -3.20 5.48
N TRP A 311 1.55 -4.03 4.69
CA TRP A 311 0.46 -3.66 3.82
C TRP A 311 -0.78 -4.45 4.19
N GLU A 312 -1.56 -3.96 5.14
CA GLU A 312 -2.73 -4.70 5.63
C GLU A 312 -4.02 -4.32 4.90
N ASN A 313 -4.17 -3.05 4.53
CA ASN A 313 -5.33 -2.56 3.80
C ASN A 313 -4.87 -1.95 2.47
N ILE A 314 -5.01 -2.71 1.38
CA ILE A 314 -4.56 -2.31 0.05
C ILE A 314 -5.78 -2.26 -0.87
N TRP A 315 -6.15 -1.08 -1.36
CA TRP A 315 -7.33 -0.84 -2.21
C TRP A 315 -8.62 -1.48 -1.68
N GLY A 316 -8.76 -1.53 -0.33
CA GLY A 316 -9.91 -2.18 0.32
C GLY A 316 -9.85 -3.70 0.32
N ILE A 317 -8.74 -4.28 -0.09
CA ILE A 317 -8.42 -5.69 0.10
C ILE A 317 -7.69 -5.82 1.44
N TRP A 318 -8.25 -6.62 2.34
CA TRP A 318 -7.60 -6.92 3.59
C TRP A 318 -6.47 -7.94 3.38
N ASN A 319 -5.26 -7.52 3.57
CA ASN A 319 -4.05 -8.34 3.48
C ASN A 319 -3.34 -8.43 4.83
N GLY A 320 -4.07 -8.61 5.91
CA GLY A 320 -3.54 -8.71 7.26
C GLY A 320 -2.47 -9.79 7.42
N ILE A 321 -1.88 -9.86 8.59
CA ILE A 321 -0.85 -10.86 8.92
C ILE A 321 -1.36 -11.92 9.90
N THR A 322 -0.67 -13.05 9.92
CA THR A 322 -1.00 -14.15 10.83
C THR A 322 -0.70 -13.78 12.29
N PRO A 323 -1.36 -14.39 13.28
CA PRO A 323 -1.01 -14.20 14.69
C PRO A 323 0.48 -14.50 14.99
N ARG A 324 1.07 -15.49 14.30
CA ARG A 324 2.49 -15.82 14.45
C ARG A 324 3.38 -14.70 13.97
N ASP A 325 3.12 -14.14 12.79
CA ASP A 325 3.93 -13.05 12.25
C ASP A 325 3.74 -11.76 13.04
N GLY A 326 2.54 -11.51 13.56
CA GLY A 326 2.30 -10.40 14.49
C GLY A 326 3.15 -10.51 15.76
N GLU A 327 3.24 -11.71 16.36
CA GLU A 327 4.11 -11.94 17.52
C GLU A 327 5.60 -11.87 17.14
N ALA A 328 5.99 -12.42 15.99
CA ALA A 328 7.36 -12.30 15.48
C ALA A 328 7.76 -10.82 15.31
N THR A 329 6.87 -10.00 14.73
CA THR A 329 7.07 -8.54 14.60
C THR A 329 7.26 -7.88 15.94
N ARG A 330 6.44 -8.19 16.95
CA ARG A 330 6.57 -7.66 18.31
C ARG A 330 7.95 -7.94 18.93
N ARG A 331 8.46 -9.15 18.74
CA ARG A 331 9.76 -9.59 19.27
C ARG A 331 10.91 -8.93 18.53
N VAL A 332 10.89 -8.95 17.21
CA VAL A 332 11.90 -8.33 16.33
C VAL A 332 11.99 -6.84 16.57
N ALA A 333 10.87 -6.11 16.49
CA ALA A 333 10.84 -4.68 16.71
C ALA A 333 11.29 -4.27 18.12
N ALA A 334 10.95 -5.06 19.15
CA ALA A 334 11.43 -4.80 20.51
C ALA A 334 12.97 -4.90 20.62
N ILE A 335 13.55 -5.91 19.97
CA ILE A 335 15.02 -6.10 19.95
C ILE A 335 15.67 -4.96 19.16
N GLU A 336 15.24 -4.71 17.93
CA GLU A 336 15.84 -3.69 17.04
C GLU A 336 15.83 -2.30 17.68
N ARG A 337 14.72 -1.88 18.28
CA ARG A 337 14.63 -0.63 19.05
C ARG A 337 15.59 -0.61 20.23
N GLY A 338 15.77 -1.75 20.92
CA GLY A 338 16.69 -1.87 22.05
C GLY A 338 18.16 -1.83 21.67
N ILE A 339 18.51 -2.23 20.46
CA ILE A 339 19.89 -2.29 19.94
C ILE A 339 20.14 -1.30 18.78
N ALA A 340 19.24 -0.37 18.51
CA ALA A 340 19.32 0.55 17.38
C ALA A 340 20.69 1.23 17.19
N PRO A 341 21.42 1.67 18.24
CA PRO A 341 22.74 2.24 18.07
C PRO A 341 23.79 1.28 17.47
N PHE A 342 23.61 -0.04 17.66
CA PHE A 342 24.48 -1.04 17.06
C PHE A 342 24.19 -1.21 15.56
N LEU A 343 22.92 -1.15 15.16
CA LEU A 343 22.48 -1.42 13.79
C LEU A 343 22.93 -0.36 12.77
N ILE A 344 23.52 0.74 13.22
CA ILE A 344 24.18 1.75 12.37
C ILE A 344 25.70 1.66 12.37
N SER A 345 26.27 0.57 12.90
CA SER A 345 27.71 0.36 12.97
C SER A 345 28.36 0.36 11.59
N LYS A 346 29.43 1.15 11.42
CA LYS A 346 30.23 1.18 10.19
C LYS A 346 31.00 -0.12 9.94
N ASP A 347 31.20 -0.90 11.02
CA ASP A 347 31.94 -2.16 11.05
C ASP A 347 30.99 -3.36 11.01
N TRP A 348 29.77 -3.20 10.47
CA TRP A 348 28.83 -4.28 10.24
C TRP A 348 29.47 -5.40 9.42
N GLU A 349 29.34 -6.63 9.91
CA GLU A 349 29.79 -7.86 9.26
C GLU A 349 28.59 -8.78 9.01
N PRO A 350 27.98 -8.74 7.83
CA PRO A 350 26.95 -9.69 7.45
C PRO A 350 27.53 -11.09 7.26
N MET A 351 26.71 -12.11 7.34
CA MET A 351 27.10 -13.50 7.19
C MET A 351 28.17 -13.96 8.18
N ALA A 352 28.16 -13.40 9.42
CA ALA A 352 29.05 -13.84 10.47
C ALA A 352 28.96 -15.36 10.69
N PRO A 353 30.10 -16.08 10.84
CA PRO A 353 30.14 -17.53 10.85
C PRO A 353 29.25 -18.14 11.94
N MET A 354 28.37 -19.08 11.54
CA MET A 354 27.54 -19.90 12.43
C MET A 354 27.90 -21.38 12.26
N LEU A 355 27.67 -22.15 13.33
CA LEU A 355 28.00 -23.60 13.34
C LEU A 355 26.88 -24.48 12.76
N ARG A 356 25.67 -23.94 12.58
CA ARG A 356 24.51 -24.71 12.12
C ARG A 356 24.10 -24.32 10.72
N TYR A 357 23.78 -25.32 9.93
CA TYR A 357 23.19 -25.15 8.60
C TYR A 357 21.88 -24.37 8.70
N GLY A 358 21.66 -23.45 7.75
CA GLY A 358 20.43 -22.67 7.70
C GLY A 358 20.27 -21.59 8.78
N VAL A 359 21.29 -21.41 9.62
CA VAL A 359 21.34 -20.31 10.59
C VAL A 359 22.30 -19.26 10.08
N TYR A 360 21.84 -17.99 9.99
CA TYR A 360 22.60 -16.87 9.45
C TYR A 360 22.63 -15.72 10.44
N ALA A 361 23.75 -15.03 10.52
CA ALA A 361 23.95 -13.94 11.47
C ALA A 361 24.61 -12.71 10.84
N SER A 362 24.24 -11.54 11.33
CA SER A 362 24.97 -10.29 11.14
C SER A 362 25.59 -9.86 12.45
N ARG A 363 26.85 -9.41 12.42
CA ARG A 363 27.59 -8.92 13.58
C ARG A 363 27.71 -7.39 13.50
N TRP A 364 27.43 -6.71 14.61
CA TRP A 364 27.35 -5.26 14.74
C TRP A 364 28.29 -4.77 15.85
N PRO A 365 29.59 -4.54 15.57
CA PRO A 365 30.54 -4.02 16.59
C PRO A 365 30.24 -2.55 16.90
N MET A 366 30.37 -2.19 18.19
CA MET A 366 30.29 -0.81 18.65
C MET A 366 31.22 -0.60 19.86
N GLY A 367 32.40 -0.08 19.63
CA GLY A 367 33.44 0.06 20.67
C GLY A 367 33.87 -1.28 21.23
N GLU A 368 33.73 -1.48 22.55
CA GLU A 368 34.04 -2.75 23.21
C GLU A 368 32.87 -3.74 23.28
N GLN A 369 31.73 -3.36 22.72
CA GLN A 369 30.53 -4.18 22.68
C GLN A 369 30.25 -4.64 21.24
N GLU A 370 29.54 -5.74 21.12
CA GLU A 370 29.11 -6.27 19.83
C GLU A 370 27.79 -6.98 19.99
N VAL A 371 26.92 -6.86 18.96
CA VAL A 371 25.64 -7.55 18.89
C VAL A 371 25.62 -8.44 17.66
N TRP A 372 24.96 -9.57 17.74
CA TRP A 372 24.59 -10.40 16.59
C TRP A 372 23.07 -10.42 16.47
N THR A 373 22.55 -10.18 15.26
CA THR A 373 21.18 -10.50 14.86
C THR A 373 21.23 -11.80 14.08
N ILE A 374 20.37 -12.76 14.43
CA ILE A 374 20.45 -14.14 13.94
C ILE A 374 19.07 -14.58 13.45
N VAL A 375 19.03 -15.30 12.32
CA VAL A 375 17.82 -15.90 11.78
C VAL A 375 18.03 -17.38 11.53
N ASN A 376 17.01 -18.18 11.87
CA ASN A 376 16.94 -19.60 11.55
C ASN A 376 16.03 -19.78 10.33
N ARG A 377 16.58 -20.17 9.19
CA ARG A 377 15.84 -20.42 7.95
C ARG A 377 15.29 -21.85 7.87
N ASN A 378 15.64 -22.71 8.82
CA ASN A 378 15.15 -24.10 8.87
C ASN A 378 13.70 -24.14 9.37
N GLU A 379 13.00 -25.20 8.97
CA GLU A 379 11.65 -25.54 9.41
C GLU A 379 11.66 -26.45 10.67
N TYR A 380 12.68 -26.26 11.52
CA TYR A 380 12.84 -26.97 12.80
C TYR A 380 13.68 -26.12 13.76
N ASP A 381 13.50 -26.34 15.04
CA ASP A 381 14.29 -25.71 16.10
C ASP A 381 15.75 -26.14 16.02
N VAL A 382 16.64 -25.21 16.23
CA VAL A 382 18.09 -25.46 16.26
C VAL A 382 18.60 -25.23 17.68
N GLU A 383 19.17 -26.26 18.29
CA GLU A 383 19.64 -26.25 19.69
C GLU A 383 21.14 -26.50 19.80
N GLY A 384 21.69 -26.13 20.97
CA GLY A 384 23.08 -26.41 21.33
C GLY A 384 24.07 -25.40 20.78
N ASN A 385 25.23 -25.88 20.33
CA ASN A 385 26.34 -25.02 19.88
C ASN A 385 25.96 -24.27 18.59
N GLN A 386 25.97 -22.94 18.65
CA GLN A 386 25.56 -22.07 17.55
C GLN A 386 26.69 -21.28 16.94
N MET A 387 27.60 -20.75 17.74
CA MET A 387 28.68 -19.89 17.25
C MET A 387 29.92 -19.97 18.09
N GLU A 388 31.10 -19.81 17.44
CA GLU A 388 32.37 -19.63 18.11
C GLU A 388 32.66 -18.15 18.33
N VAL A 389 33.18 -17.84 19.50
CA VAL A 389 33.61 -16.48 19.85
C VAL A 389 35.05 -16.52 20.41
N PRO A 390 35.86 -15.46 20.25
CA PRO A 390 37.15 -15.38 20.92
C PRO A 390 36.99 -15.40 22.43
N THR A 391 37.82 -16.14 23.13
CA THR A 391 37.91 -16.02 24.61
C THR A 391 38.49 -14.67 24.97
N LYS A 392 37.68 -13.80 25.55
CA LYS A 392 38.09 -12.47 26.03
C LYS A 392 37.81 -12.38 27.53
N GLU A 393 38.83 -12.00 28.32
CA GLU A 393 38.64 -11.86 29.75
C GLU A 393 37.63 -10.77 30.13
N GLY A 394 36.73 -11.09 31.04
CA GLY A 394 35.70 -10.17 31.54
C GLY A 394 34.54 -9.90 30.56
N VAL A 395 34.46 -10.62 29.46
CA VAL A 395 33.33 -10.49 28.54
C VAL A 395 32.18 -11.41 28.95
N HIS A 396 30.99 -10.84 29.06
CA HIS A 396 29.73 -11.51 29.30
C HIS A 396 28.93 -11.57 28.03
N TYR A 397 28.15 -12.63 27.85
CA TYR A 397 27.27 -12.85 26.69
C TYR A 397 25.85 -12.95 27.14
N PHE A 398 24.96 -12.21 26.51
CA PHE A 398 23.52 -12.18 26.80
C PHE A 398 22.70 -12.57 25.55
N ASP A 399 21.88 -13.59 25.70
CA ASP A 399 20.84 -13.89 24.74
C ASP A 399 19.69 -12.89 24.95
N LEU A 400 19.62 -11.88 24.08
CA LEU A 400 18.61 -10.83 24.17
C LEU A 400 17.24 -11.34 23.78
N TYR A 401 17.17 -12.39 22.95
CA TYR A 401 15.89 -12.97 22.51
C TYR A 401 15.21 -13.72 23.67
N HIS A 402 15.93 -14.51 24.43
CA HIS A 402 15.38 -15.23 25.60
C HIS A 402 15.57 -14.47 26.93
N GLY A 403 16.27 -13.35 26.93
CA GLY A 403 16.50 -12.52 28.13
C GLY A 403 17.35 -13.21 29.19
N VAL A 404 18.37 -13.98 28.80
CA VAL A 404 19.22 -14.75 29.69
C VAL A 404 20.73 -14.50 29.46
N GLU A 405 21.56 -14.68 30.48
CA GLU A 405 23.02 -14.68 30.33
C GLU A 405 23.51 -16.07 29.89
N LEU A 406 24.36 -16.10 28.87
CA LEU A 406 24.98 -17.32 28.35
C LEU A 406 26.35 -17.56 29.01
N LYS A 407 26.66 -18.83 29.27
CA LYS A 407 27.96 -19.25 29.73
C LYS A 407 28.78 -19.82 28.58
N PRO A 408 29.84 -19.10 28.10
CA PRO A 408 30.66 -19.60 27.01
C PRO A 408 31.42 -20.87 27.48
N GLN A 409 31.45 -21.89 26.62
CA GLN A 409 32.18 -23.13 26.87
C GLN A 409 33.56 -23.01 26.24
N PRO A 410 34.67 -23.10 27.02
CA PRO A 410 36.01 -22.99 26.49
C PRO A 410 36.35 -24.04 25.45
N MET A 411 37.06 -23.64 24.39
CA MET A 411 37.58 -24.49 23.34
C MET A 411 39.10 -24.32 23.15
N PRO A 412 39.78 -25.28 22.52
CA PRO A 412 41.17 -25.10 22.15
C PRO A 412 41.39 -23.89 21.24
N GLY A 413 42.59 -23.28 21.31
CA GLY A 413 42.96 -22.18 20.43
C GLY A 413 42.46 -20.79 20.85
N GLY A 414 42.14 -20.59 22.13
CA GLY A 414 41.70 -19.29 22.64
C GLY A 414 40.29 -18.90 22.21
N LYS A 415 39.44 -19.89 21.95
CA LYS A 415 38.03 -19.74 21.55
C LYS A 415 37.09 -20.27 22.65
N ALA A 416 35.85 -19.86 22.53
CA ALA A 416 34.75 -20.43 23.29
C ALA A 416 33.55 -20.61 22.35
N VAL A 417 32.65 -21.52 22.73
CA VAL A 417 31.40 -21.73 21.98
C VAL A 417 30.21 -21.26 22.81
N LEU A 418 29.27 -20.60 22.15
CA LEU A 418 27.99 -20.21 22.72
C LEU A 418 26.92 -21.20 22.29
N SER A 419 26.14 -21.67 23.29
CA SER A 419 25.03 -22.61 23.10
C SER A 419 23.73 -21.92 23.48
N PHE A 420 22.78 -21.94 22.57
CA PHE A 420 21.44 -21.40 22.74
C PHE A 420 20.48 -22.07 21.74
N SER A 421 19.17 -21.90 21.93
CA SER A 421 18.15 -22.37 21.00
C SER A 421 17.68 -21.25 20.09
N ILE A 422 17.22 -21.61 18.88
CA ILE A 422 16.54 -20.70 17.94
C ILE A 422 15.38 -21.50 17.37
N GLU A 423 14.17 -20.95 17.54
CA GLU A 423 12.92 -21.58 17.06
C GLU A 423 12.93 -21.78 15.52
N GLU A 424 12.11 -22.71 15.03
CA GLU A 424 11.89 -22.87 13.58
C GLU A 424 11.49 -21.53 12.94
N LYS A 425 12.09 -21.21 11.80
CA LYS A 425 11.86 -19.89 11.13
C LYS A 425 11.90 -18.71 12.12
N GLY A 426 12.71 -18.84 13.15
CA GLY A 426 12.78 -17.91 14.28
C GLY A 426 13.98 -16.97 14.22
N TYR A 427 14.24 -16.36 15.36
CA TYR A 427 15.19 -15.26 15.55
C TYR A 427 16.08 -15.51 16.76
N GLY A 428 17.25 -14.86 16.75
CA GLY A 428 18.15 -14.82 17.89
C GLY A 428 18.89 -13.47 17.94
N ALA A 429 19.26 -13.03 19.12
CA ALA A 429 20.06 -11.83 19.29
C ALA A 429 21.03 -12.00 20.47
N ILE A 430 22.33 -11.82 20.25
CA ILE A 430 23.35 -11.97 21.25
C ILE A 430 24.08 -10.65 21.46
N LEU A 431 24.23 -10.22 22.72
CA LEU A 431 25.07 -9.09 23.11
C LEU A 431 26.33 -9.61 23.83
N ALA A 432 27.50 -9.18 23.38
CA ALA A 432 28.76 -9.34 24.11
C ALA A 432 29.20 -8.00 24.69
N THR A 433 29.53 -7.97 25.96
CA THR A 433 29.95 -6.75 26.68
C THR A 433 30.85 -7.08 27.89
N LYS A 434 31.77 -6.18 28.21
CA LYS A 434 32.59 -6.27 29.45
C LYS A 434 31.93 -5.64 30.68
N THR A 435 30.88 -4.87 30.45
CA THR A 435 30.14 -4.17 31.51
C THR A 435 28.74 -4.72 31.65
N ALA A 436 28.11 -4.49 32.77
CA ALA A 436 26.69 -4.80 32.90
C ALA A 436 25.90 -4.13 31.78
N PRO A 437 24.88 -4.80 31.16
CA PRO A 437 24.04 -4.20 30.15
C PRO A 437 23.42 -2.91 30.67
N ALA A 438 23.24 -1.92 29.75
CA ALA A 438 22.55 -0.68 30.07
C ALA A 438 21.11 -0.96 30.55
N GLN A 439 20.53 -0.04 31.31
CA GLN A 439 19.21 -0.23 31.93
C GLN A 439 18.11 -0.54 30.89
N ASN A 440 18.15 0.11 29.72
CA ASN A 440 17.20 -0.17 28.62
C ASN A 440 17.37 -1.60 28.08
N VAL A 441 18.59 -2.13 27.98
CA VAL A 441 18.87 -3.51 27.57
C VAL A 441 18.39 -4.51 28.62
N GLN A 442 18.56 -4.20 29.90
CA GLN A 442 18.05 -5.03 31.01
C GLN A 442 16.50 -5.09 30.97
N ALA A 443 15.85 -3.96 30.71
CA ALA A 443 14.40 -3.90 30.56
C ALA A 443 13.95 -4.69 29.31
N LEU A 444 14.66 -4.58 28.19
CA LEU A 444 14.45 -5.40 27.00
C LEU A 444 14.54 -6.90 27.33
N MET A 445 15.62 -7.33 27.99
CA MET A 445 15.80 -8.73 28.37
C MET A 445 14.65 -9.25 29.25
N SER A 446 14.16 -8.45 30.19
CA SER A 446 13.01 -8.81 31.03
C SER A 446 11.74 -8.97 30.19
N LYS A 447 11.46 -8.02 29.29
CA LYS A 447 10.32 -8.07 28.35
C LYS A 447 10.40 -9.29 27.44
N MET A 448 11.55 -9.54 26.85
CA MET A 448 11.76 -10.65 25.93
C MET A 448 11.63 -12.01 26.61
N LYS A 449 12.11 -12.13 27.84
CA LYS A 449 11.93 -13.36 28.64
C LYS A 449 10.44 -13.69 28.87
N GLU A 450 9.61 -12.68 29.06
CA GLU A 450 8.15 -12.89 29.19
C GLU A 450 7.51 -13.27 27.85
N MET A 451 7.90 -12.59 26.77
CA MET A 451 7.35 -12.85 25.44
C MET A 451 7.72 -14.23 24.89
N THR A 452 8.97 -14.66 25.11
CA THR A 452 9.46 -15.96 24.61
C THR A 452 9.13 -17.14 25.51
N ALA A 453 8.47 -16.91 26.66
CA ALA A 453 7.91 -17.98 27.47
C ALA A 453 6.84 -18.83 26.71
N LYS A 454 6.22 -18.24 25.68
CA LYS A 454 5.35 -18.93 24.74
C LYS A 454 6.07 -19.02 23.38
N PRO A 455 6.36 -20.24 22.86
CA PRO A 455 7.00 -20.40 21.56
C PRO A 455 6.23 -19.76 20.40
N LEU A 456 6.91 -19.36 19.32
CA LEU A 456 6.26 -18.85 18.10
C LEU A 456 5.36 -19.90 17.45
N ALA A 457 5.73 -21.19 17.53
CA ALA A 457 4.93 -22.31 17.04
C ALA A 457 3.55 -22.44 17.71
N ASP A 458 3.36 -21.86 18.90
CA ASP A 458 2.06 -21.87 19.61
C ASP A 458 1.10 -20.78 19.11
N TYR A 459 1.51 -19.93 18.17
CA TYR A 459 0.68 -18.93 17.52
C TYR A 459 0.21 -19.43 16.16
N SER A 460 -1.03 -19.14 15.80
CA SER A 460 -1.62 -19.60 14.55
C SER A 460 -0.92 -19.00 13.32
N HIS A 461 -0.63 -19.83 12.34
CA HIS A 461 -0.23 -19.47 10.98
C HIS A 461 -1.45 -19.23 10.06
N GLU A 462 -2.66 -19.43 10.55
CA GLU A 462 -3.85 -19.30 9.74
C GLU A 462 -4.14 -17.81 9.48
N TRP A 463 -4.05 -17.43 8.22
CA TRP A 463 -4.55 -16.16 7.78
C TRP A 463 -6.08 -16.21 7.68
N LYS A 464 -6.76 -15.21 8.22
CA LYS A 464 -8.22 -15.15 8.18
C LYS A 464 -8.68 -13.97 7.35
N VAL A 465 -9.59 -14.24 6.44
CA VAL A 465 -10.28 -13.19 5.69
C VAL A 465 -11.09 -12.33 6.65
N VAL A 466 -11.08 -11.02 6.42
CA VAL A 466 -12.02 -10.10 7.09
C VAL A 466 -13.33 -10.10 6.29
N PRO A 467 -14.45 -10.58 6.87
CA PRO A 467 -15.72 -10.63 6.17
C PRO A 467 -16.26 -9.24 5.92
N GLN A 468 -16.74 -9.00 4.71
CA GLN A 468 -17.42 -7.78 4.33
C GLN A 468 -18.94 -7.95 4.42
N GLN A 469 -19.64 -6.90 4.80
CA GLN A 469 -21.09 -6.88 4.93
C GLN A 469 -21.68 -5.71 4.18
N ILE A 470 -22.73 -5.95 3.41
CA ILE A 470 -23.47 -4.88 2.76
C ILE A 470 -24.24 -4.08 3.82
N VAL A 471 -24.12 -2.75 3.74
CA VAL A 471 -24.93 -1.85 4.57
C VAL A 471 -26.40 -2.02 4.18
N PRO A 472 -27.32 -2.30 5.15
CA PRO A 472 -28.73 -2.52 4.83
C PRO A 472 -29.38 -1.28 4.21
N ILE A 473 -29.93 -1.43 3.02
CA ILE A 473 -30.75 -0.42 2.36
C ILE A 473 -32.20 -0.65 2.80
N GLN A 474 -32.79 0.34 3.48
CA GLN A 474 -34.16 0.22 3.97
C GLN A 474 -35.16 0.23 2.81
N PRO A 475 -36.16 -0.68 2.79
CA PRO A 475 -37.19 -0.68 1.77
C PRO A 475 -38.02 0.60 1.84
N THR A 476 -38.59 1.00 0.72
CA THR A 476 -39.52 2.13 0.64
C THR A 476 -40.96 1.70 0.89
N GLY A 477 -41.86 2.65 1.02
CA GLY A 477 -43.28 2.38 0.85
C GLY A 477 -43.56 1.90 -0.59
N ALA A 478 -44.23 0.74 -0.74
CA ALA A 478 -44.44 0.14 -2.05
C ALA A 478 -45.42 0.99 -2.88
N ALA A 479 -45.00 1.40 -4.08
CA ALA A 479 -45.82 2.19 -4.99
C ALA A 479 -46.75 1.28 -5.81
N THR A 480 -48.01 1.73 -6.01
CA THR A 480 -49.05 1.03 -6.83
C THR A 480 -48.96 1.38 -8.29
N GLY A 481 -48.26 2.45 -8.65
CA GLY A 481 -48.04 2.94 -10.01
C GLY A 481 -46.72 3.68 -10.14
N ALA A 482 -46.26 3.90 -11.36
CA ALA A 482 -44.98 4.56 -11.61
C ALA A 482 -44.98 6.01 -11.05
N PRO A 483 -44.12 6.34 -10.08
CA PRO A 483 -43.94 7.74 -9.69
C PRO A 483 -43.45 8.59 -10.87
N GLU A 484 -43.69 9.89 -10.81
CA GLU A 484 -43.25 10.82 -11.84
C GLU A 484 -41.75 10.71 -12.11
N GLY A 485 -41.37 10.63 -13.39
CA GLY A 485 -39.96 10.53 -13.80
C GLY A 485 -39.30 9.17 -13.60
N MET A 486 -40.06 8.15 -13.18
CA MET A 486 -39.54 6.81 -12.95
C MET A 486 -40.02 5.79 -14.00
N VAL A 487 -39.22 4.77 -14.23
CA VAL A 487 -39.51 3.65 -15.14
C VAL A 487 -39.77 2.40 -14.32
N LYS A 488 -40.82 1.64 -14.71
CA LYS A 488 -41.13 0.34 -14.10
C LYS A 488 -40.15 -0.72 -14.62
N ILE A 489 -39.46 -1.37 -13.72
CA ILE A 489 -38.66 -2.56 -13.98
C ILE A 489 -39.51 -3.78 -13.58
N PRO A 490 -39.84 -4.69 -14.52
CA PRO A 490 -40.63 -5.87 -14.19
C PRO A 490 -39.81 -6.85 -13.35
N GLN A 491 -40.50 -7.67 -12.56
CA GLN A 491 -39.82 -8.80 -11.92
C GLN A 491 -39.32 -9.78 -13.00
N GLY A 492 -38.21 -10.46 -12.71
CA GLY A 492 -37.67 -11.46 -13.64
C GLY A 492 -36.54 -12.27 -13.05
N ASP A 493 -36.27 -13.38 -13.70
CA ASP A 493 -35.06 -14.17 -13.41
C ASP A 493 -33.86 -13.46 -14.02
N PHE A 494 -32.84 -13.32 -13.26
CA PHE A 494 -31.63 -12.58 -13.62
C PHE A 494 -30.38 -13.34 -13.20
N LEU A 495 -29.40 -13.41 -14.08
CA LEU A 495 -28.07 -13.86 -13.74
C LEU A 495 -27.21 -12.62 -13.41
N PHE A 496 -27.07 -12.33 -12.12
CA PHE A 496 -26.15 -11.31 -11.68
C PHE A 496 -24.72 -11.82 -11.90
N LYS A 497 -24.05 -11.25 -12.89
CA LYS A 497 -22.67 -11.58 -13.22
C LYS A 497 -21.87 -10.29 -13.34
N VAL A 498 -20.91 -10.12 -12.43
CA VAL A 498 -20.15 -8.89 -12.33
C VAL A 498 -18.70 -9.19 -11.93
N ALA A 499 -17.79 -8.36 -12.42
CA ALA A 499 -16.38 -8.36 -12.04
C ALA A 499 -16.00 -6.99 -11.48
N GLY A 500 -15.29 -6.97 -10.38
CA GLY A 500 -14.58 -5.78 -9.93
C GLY A 500 -13.50 -5.40 -10.94
N ILE A 501 -13.34 -4.10 -11.20
CA ILE A 501 -12.28 -3.61 -12.09
C ILE A 501 -10.89 -4.02 -11.57
N GLU A 502 -9.98 -4.28 -12.49
CA GLU A 502 -8.57 -4.49 -12.18
C GLU A 502 -7.93 -3.14 -11.85
N ILE A 503 -7.27 -3.04 -10.71
CA ILE A 503 -6.68 -1.80 -10.23
C ILE A 503 -5.17 -1.80 -10.47
N GLU A 504 -4.51 -2.90 -10.13
CA GLU A 504 -3.08 -3.09 -10.39
C GLU A 504 -2.90 -3.90 -11.67
N GLY A 505 -2.62 -3.20 -12.75
CA GLY A 505 -2.60 -3.77 -14.10
C GLY A 505 -1.63 -4.93 -14.23
N PHE A 506 -2.08 -6.02 -14.85
CA PHE A 506 -1.36 -7.28 -15.11
C PHE A 506 -1.09 -8.18 -13.90
N ASP A 507 -1.43 -7.78 -12.68
CA ASP A 507 -1.20 -8.56 -11.46
C ASP A 507 -2.47 -9.25 -10.93
N ASP A 508 -3.57 -9.16 -11.68
CA ASP A 508 -4.89 -9.70 -11.33
C ASP A 508 -5.48 -9.11 -10.02
N ILE A 509 -4.93 -8.00 -9.55
CA ILE A 509 -5.41 -7.27 -8.38
C ILE A 509 -6.50 -6.30 -8.78
N GLY A 510 -7.63 -6.35 -8.11
CA GLY A 510 -8.79 -5.54 -8.44
C GLY A 510 -9.72 -5.30 -7.25
N VAL A 511 -10.93 -4.92 -7.57
CA VAL A 511 -11.97 -4.65 -6.57
C VAL A 511 -12.56 -5.96 -6.07
N ASP A 512 -12.28 -6.30 -4.82
CA ASP A 512 -12.84 -7.46 -4.14
C ASP A 512 -13.98 -7.04 -3.21
N VAL A 513 -15.13 -7.67 -3.36
CA VAL A 513 -16.29 -7.53 -2.46
C VAL A 513 -16.87 -8.88 -2.12
N GLN A 514 -17.59 -8.96 -1.00
CA GLN A 514 -18.28 -10.18 -0.56
C GLN A 514 -19.79 -9.92 -0.52
N TYR A 515 -20.53 -10.53 -1.43
CA TYR A 515 -21.99 -10.48 -1.38
C TYR A 515 -22.57 -11.43 -0.31
N PRO A 516 -23.83 -11.23 0.14
CA PRO A 516 -24.41 -12.03 1.23
C PRO A 516 -24.50 -13.55 0.97
N TRP A 517 -24.40 -13.97 -0.28
CA TRP A 517 -24.41 -15.40 -0.67
C TRP A 517 -23.01 -16.00 -0.83
N GLU A 518 -21.95 -15.27 -0.48
CA GLU A 518 -20.56 -15.67 -0.63
C GLU A 518 -19.89 -15.87 0.73
N ASP A 519 -18.86 -16.70 0.76
CA ASP A 519 -18.09 -17.07 1.94
C ASP A 519 -16.83 -16.22 2.16
N SER A 520 -16.41 -15.47 1.13
CA SER A 520 -15.22 -14.60 1.16
C SER A 520 -15.29 -13.51 0.11
N PRO A 521 -14.57 -12.39 0.30
CA PRO A 521 -14.39 -11.37 -0.73
C PRO A 521 -13.72 -11.95 -1.97
N ARG A 522 -14.17 -11.52 -3.14
CA ARG A 522 -13.61 -11.92 -4.44
C ARG A 522 -13.87 -10.85 -5.50
N ARG A 523 -13.18 -10.92 -6.61
CA ARG A 523 -13.34 -10.01 -7.73
C ARG A 523 -14.44 -10.44 -8.70
N PHE A 524 -14.63 -11.74 -8.89
CA PHE A 524 -15.57 -12.31 -9.87
C PHE A 524 -16.76 -12.94 -9.19
N HIS A 525 -17.96 -12.55 -9.63
CA HIS A 525 -19.21 -12.97 -9.02
C HIS A 525 -20.17 -13.50 -10.08
N GLU A 526 -20.89 -14.58 -9.75
CA GLU A 526 -21.96 -15.10 -10.58
C GLU A 526 -23.04 -15.70 -9.66
N HIS A 527 -24.25 -15.14 -9.72
CA HIS A 527 -25.36 -15.56 -8.87
C HIS A 527 -26.71 -15.47 -9.61
N PRO A 528 -27.41 -16.60 -9.84
CA PRO A 528 -28.78 -16.57 -10.35
C PRO A 528 -29.74 -16.08 -9.26
N MET A 529 -30.59 -15.13 -9.58
CA MET A 529 -31.55 -14.54 -8.65
C MET A 529 -32.86 -14.18 -9.32
N GLN A 530 -33.90 -14.03 -8.52
CA GLN A 530 -35.16 -13.44 -8.96
C GLN A 530 -35.21 -12.00 -8.45
N VAL A 531 -35.14 -11.04 -9.36
CA VAL A 531 -35.30 -9.63 -9.05
C VAL A 531 -36.78 -9.29 -8.97
N LYS A 532 -37.20 -8.71 -7.83
CA LYS A 532 -38.60 -8.22 -7.68
C LYS A 532 -38.82 -7.00 -8.55
N SER A 533 -40.09 -6.72 -8.90
CA SER A 533 -40.39 -5.49 -9.64
C SER A 533 -40.16 -4.25 -8.78
N PHE A 534 -39.68 -3.18 -9.40
CA PHE A 534 -39.43 -1.88 -8.73
C PHE A 534 -39.57 -0.74 -9.76
N TYR A 535 -39.52 0.49 -9.29
CA TYR A 535 -39.42 1.68 -10.11
C TYR A 535 -38.05 2.30 -9.94
N ILE A 536 -37.40 2.74 -11.02
CA ILE A 536 -36.10 3.40 -11.01
C ILE A 536 -36.21 4.77 -11.67
N ASP A 537 -35.48 5.76 -11.19
CA ASP A 537 -35.37 7.06 -11.84
C ASP A 537 -34.92 6.88 -13.30
N LYS A 538 -35.64 7.46 -14.24
CA LYS A 538 -35.30 7.38 -15.68
C LYS A 538 -33.89 7.95 -15.92
N TYR A 539 -33.52 9.01 -15.24
CA TYR A 539 -32.28 9.72 -15.31
C TYR A 539 -31.57 9.75 -13.93
N PRO A 540 -30.25 10.00 -13.88
CA PRO A 540 -29.60 10.40 -12.62
C PRO A 540 -30.27 11.63 -12.02
N VAL A 541 -30.21 11.77 -10.70
CA VAL A 541 -30.73 12.96 -10.00
C VAL A 541 -30.05 14.22 -10.50
N THR A 542 -30.84 15.21 -10.93
CA THR A 542 -30.33 16.45 -11.51
C THR A 542 -30.05 17.54 -10.45
N ASN A 543 -29.25 18.54 -10.82
CA ASN A 543 -29.01 19.71 -9.96
C ASN A 543 -30.30 20.40 -9.53
N ALA A 544 -31.28 20.54 -10.45
CA ALA A 544 -32.57 21.13 -10.14
C ALA A 544 -33.36 20.31 -9.10
N GLN A 545 -33.33 19.00 -9.20
CA GLN A 545 -33.98 18.10 -8.23
C GLN A 545 -33.30 18.16 -6.88
N PHE A 546 -31.97 18.12 -6.84
CA PHE A 546 -31.20 18.19 -5.61
C PHE A 546 -31.36 19.57 -4.92
N LYS A 547 -31.47 20.66 -5.69
CA LYS A 547 -31.77 22.00 -5.16
C LYS A 547 -33.13 22.04 -4.45
N LYS A 548 -34.18 21.40 -5.03
CA LYS A 548 -35.48 21.30 -4.38
C LYS A 548 -35.40 20.57 -3.03
N PHE A 549 -34.58 19.53 -2.95
CA PHE A 549 -34.32 18.83 -1.70
C PHE A 549 -33.69 19.76 -0.66
N LEU A 550 -32.63 20.47 -1.03
CA LEU A 550 -31.94 21.39 -0.11
C LEU A 550 -32.89 22.50 0.40
N ASP A 551 -33.68 23.09 -0.51
CA ASP A 551 -34.60 24.17 -0.18
C ASP A 551 -35.74 23.71 0.75
N ALA A 552 -36.20 22.45 0.59
CA ALA A 552 -37.30 21.91 1.36
C ALA A 552 -36.88 21.30 2.72
N SER A 553 -35.72 20.64 2.75
CA SER A 553 -35.25 19.92 3.95
C SER A 553 -34.27 20.71 4.81
N HIS A 554 -33.69 21.77 4.25
CA HIS A 554 -32.56 22.49 4.86
C HIS A 554 -31.38 21.56 5.21
N TYR A 555 -31.17 20.52 4.40
CA TYR A 555 -30.11 19.54 4.61
C TYR A 555 -28.74 20.19 4.60
N HIS A 556 -27.93 19.87 5.60
CA HIS A 556 -26.52 20.17 5.70
C HIS A 556 -25.78 18.90 6.15
N PRO A 557 -24.77 18.44 5.43
CA PRO A 557 -23.95 17.32 5.88
C PRO A 557 -23.15 17.73 7.13
N LYS A 558 -22.74 16.74 7.93
CA LYS A 558 -21.87 16.98 9.11
C LYS A 558 -20.48 17.46 8.69
N ASP A 559 -19.93 16.87 7.62
CA ASP A 559 -18.73 17.30 6.95
C ASP A 559 -19.14 17.91 5.61
N ASP A 560 -18.90 19.19 5.42
CA ASP A 560 -19.26 19.95 4.22
C ASP A 560 -18.08 20.11 3.22
N LEU A 561 -16.92 19.57 3.53
CA LEU A 561 -15.78 19.64 2.64
C LEU A 561 -16.10 18.96 1.29
N ASN A 562 -15.87 19.67 0.21
CA ASN A 562 -16.23 19.29 -1.16
C ASN A 562 -17.76 19.14 -1.44
N PHE A 563 -18.63 19.37 -0.46
CA PHE A 563 -20.07 19.28 -0.70
C PHE A 563 -20.53 20.33 -1.72
N LEU A 564 -21.06 19.86 -2.86
CA LEU A 564 -21.49 20.71 -3.97
C LEU A 564 -20.43 21.75 -4.38
N ARG A 565 -19.17 21.32 -4.47
CA ARG A 565 -17.97 22.15 -4.66
C ARG A 565 -18.08 23.14 -5.83
N ASP A 566 -18.81 22.80 -6.87
CA ASP A 566 -19.04 23.65 -8.06
C ASP A 566 -20.21 24.62 -7.92
N TRP A 567 -21.01 24.50 -6.83
CA TRP A 567 -22.12 25.41 -6.59
C TRP A 567 -21.63 26.73 -5.92
N LYS A 568 -22.31 27.84 -6.24
CA LYS A 568 -21.99 29.14 -5.66
C LYS A 568 -23.20 29.71 -4.96
N ASN A 569 -23.02 30.14 -3.71
CA ASN A 569 -24.12 30.71 -2.88
C ASN A 569 -25.36 29.81 -2.84
N GLY A 570 -25.17 28.51 -2.69
CA GLY A 570 -26.23 27.53 -2.64
C GLY A 570 -26.99 27.29 -3.96
N ASN A 571 -26.40 27.69 -5.10
CA ASN A 571 -26.96 27.49 -6.42
C ASN A 571 -25.98 26.81 -7.37
N TYR A 572 -26.51 25.92 -8.20
CA TYR A 572 -25.76 25.27 -9.26
C TYR A 572 -25.33 26.25 -10.36
N PRO A 573 -24.32 25.94 -11.18
CA PRO A 573 -23.93 26.79 -12.32
C PRO A 573 -25.08 27.00 -13.30
N GLN A 574 -25.18 28.22 -13.83
CA GLN A 574 -26.25 28.58 -14.80
C GLN A 574 -26.21 27.63 -16.01
N GLY A 575 -27.37 27.09 -16.41
CA GLY A 575 -27.53 26.15 -17.52
C GLY A 575 -27.16 24.70 -17.17
N SER A 576 -26.93 24.40 -15.89
CA SER A 576 -26.67 23.03 -15.42
C SER A 576 -27.85 22.41 -14.68
N GLU A 577 -29.02 23.02 -14.72
CA GLU A 577 -30.24 22.54 -14.04
C GLU A 577 -30.60 21.11 -14.39
N ASN A 578 -30.43 20.70 -15.65
CA ASN A 578 -30.74 19.37 -16.18
C ASN A 578 -29.49 18.44 -16.28
N LYS A 579 -28.40 18.79 -15.62
CA LYS A 579 -27.22 17.91 -15.50
C LYS A 579 -27.27 17.12 -14.22
N PRO A 580 -26.66 15.92 -14.16
CA PRO A 580 -26.51 15.17 -12.89
C PRO A 580 -25.90 16.04 -11.81
N VAL A 581 -26.42 15.92 -10.59
CA VAL A 581 -25.73 16.46 -9.43
C VAL A 581 -24.46 15.66 -9.15
N ILE A 582 -23.36 16.36 -8.92
CA ILE A 582 -22.03 15.82 -8.60
C ILE A 582 -21.51 16.47 -7.32
N TRP A 583 -20.38 16.04 -6.83
CA TRP A 583 -19.82 16.47 -5.54
C TRP A 583 -20.76 16.13 -4.37
N VAL A 584 -21.37 14.95 -4.43
CA VAL A 584 -22.24 14.38 -3.40
C VAL A 584 -21.70 13.01 -2.98
N SER A 585 -21.64 12.79 -1.66
CA SER A 585 -21.27 11.50 -1.10
C SER A 585 -22.45 10.51 -1.19
N GLN A 586 -22.18 9.25 -0.86
CA GLN A 586 -23.25 8.26 -0.73
C GLN A 586 -24.23 8.63 0.39
N GLU A 587 -23.76 9.25 1.47
CA GLU A 587 -24.61 9.73 2.56
C GLU A 587 -25.52 10.89 2.10
N ASP A 588 -25.00 11.83 1.31
CA ASP A 588 -25.80 12.91 0.72
C ASP A 588 -26.88 12.35 -0.22
N ALA A 589 -26.51 11.32 -1.00
CA ALA A 589 -27.43 10.63 -1.91
C ALA A 589 -28.53 9.88 -1.14
N ARG A 590 -28.20 9.21 -0.04
CA ARG A 590 -29.18 8.55 0.85
C ARG A 590 -30.11 9.55 1.51
N ALA A 591 -29.59 10.70 1.95
CA ALA A 591 -30.40 11.78 2.54
C ALA A 591 -31.43 12.32 1.55
N TYR A 592 -31.02 12.57 0.28
CA TYR A 592 -31.93 12.95 -0.79
C TYR A 592 -32.99 11.86 -1.05
N ALA A 593 -32.56 10.60 -1.19
CA ALA A 593 -33.45 9.49 -1.47
C ALA A 593 -34.51 9.33 -0.38
N SER A 594 -34.10 9.36 0.89
CA SER A 594 -35.02 9.28 2.05
C SER A 594 -36.03 10.43 2.05
N TRP A 595 -35.59 11.67 1.81
CA TRP A 595 -36.50 12.83 1.71
C TRP A 595 -37.51 12.66 0.58
N ALA A 596 -37.09 12.10 -0.55
CA ALA A 596 -37.96 11.86 -1.71
C ALA A 596 -38.88 10.63 -1.55
N GLY A 597 -38.82 9.91 -0.43
CA GLY A 597 -39.53 8.64 -0.23
C GLY A 597 -38.99 7.50 -1.10
N LYS A 598 -37.72 7.58 -1.46
CA LYS A 598 -36.98 6.67 -2.32
C LYS A 598 -35.81 6.04 -1.55
N ARG A 599 -35.05 5.16 -2.20
CA ARG A 599 -33.79 4.61 -1.73
C ARG A 599 -32.77 4.52 -2.88
N LEU A 600 -31.51 4.28 -2.55
CA LEU A 600 -30.52 3.91 -3.57
C LEU A 600 -30.83 2.49 -4.10
N PRO A 601 -30.45 2.17 -5.34
CA PRO A 601 -30.59 0.82 -5.86
C PRO A 601 -29.57 -0.13 -5.22
N HIS A 602 -29.95 -1.39 -5.04
CA HIS A 602 -28.96 -2.45 -4.94
C HIS A 602 -28.18 -2.56 -6.25
N GLU A 603 -26.94 -3.04 -6.18
CA GLU A 603 -26.12 -3.17 -7.35
C GLU A 603 -26.72 -4.08 -8.43
N TRP A 604 -27.33 -5.19 -8.03
CA TRP A 604 -28.03 -6.09 -8.94
C TRP A 604 -29.31 -5.48 -9.54
N GLU A 605 -30.02 -4.60 -8.81
CA GLU A 605 -31.16 -3.84 -9.35
C GLU A 605 -30.69 -2.85 -10.42
N TRP A 606 -29.59 -2.15 -10.15
CA TRP A 606 -28.97 -1.24 -11.10
C TRP A 606 -28.56 -2.00 -12.37
N GLN A 607 -27.88 -3.14 -12.24
CA GLN A 607 -27.44 -3.92 -13.38
C GLN A 607 -28.62 -4.49 -14.16
N TYR A 608 -29.62 -5.06 -13.50
CA TYR A 608 -30.80 -5.58 -14.14
C TYR A 608 -31.56 -4.49 -14.91
N ALA A 609 -31.73 -3.28 -14.34
CA ALA A 609 -32.38 -2.15 -15.01
C ALA A 609 -31.59 -1.67 -16.26
N ALA A 610 -30.29 -1.79 -16.25
CA ALA A 610 -29.41 -1.42 -17.35
C ALA A 610 -29.31 -2.51 -18.44
N GLN A 611 -29.23 -3.78 -18.04
CA GLN A 611 -28.89 -4.92 -18.89
C GLN A 611 -30.12 -5.67 -19.43
N GLY A 612 -31.20 -5.69 -18.66
CA GLY A 612 -32.32 -6.62 -18.96
C GLY A 612 -31.89 -8.07 -18.65
N VAL A 613 -32.42 -9.02 -19.46
CA VAL A 613 -32.21 -10.47 -19.25
C VAL A 613 -31.29 -11.13 -20.29
N ASP A 614 -30.80 -10.38 -21.26
CA ASP A 614 -30.07 -10.94 -22.41
C ASP A 614 -28.52 -10.89 -22.24
N GLY A 615 -28.02 -10.40 -21.11
CA GLY A 615 -26.61 -10.40 -20.82
C GLY A 615 -25.76 -9.43 -21.66
N ARG A 616 -26.40 -8.42 -22.28
CA ARG A 616 -25.70 -7.41 -23.11
C ARG A 616 -24.60 -6.68 -22.36
N LEU A 617 -23.57 -6.23 -23.10
CA LEU A 617 -22.41 -5.54 -22.51
C LEU A 617 -22.70 -4.09 -22.12
N TYR A 618 -23.55 -3.39 -22.89
CA TYR A 618 -23.92 -1.99 -22.67
C TYR A 618 -25.45 -1.86 -22.70
N PRO A 619 -26.06 -0.79 -22.18
CA PRO A 619 -27.50 -0.62 -22.16
C PRO A 619 -28.15 -0.74 -23.55
N TRP A 620 -27.45 -0.30 -24.59
CA TRP A 620 -27.92 -0.30 -26.00
C TRP A 620 -27.56 -1.57 -26.80
N GLY A 621 -26.73 -2.48 -26.26
CA GLY A 621 -26.34 -3.72 -26.94
C GLY A 621 -24.93 -4.19 -26.64
N ASN A 622 -24.31 -4.93 -27.56
CA ASN A 622 -22.98 -5.52 -27.34
C ASN A 622 -21.82 -4.73 -27.99
N GLU A 623 -22.14 -3.81 -28.90
CA GLU A 623 -21.14 -2.98 -29.55
C GLU A 623 -21.12 -1.59 -28.93
N TRP A 624 -19.89 -1.02 -28.79
CA TRP A 624 -19.74 0.34 -28.31
C TRP A 624 -20.30 1.36 -29.32
N ASP A 625 -21.04 2.35 -28.85
CA ASP A 625 -21.55 3.47 -29.65
C ASP A 625 -21.17 4.81 -28.99
N ASP A 626 -20.21 5.52 -29.56
CA ASP A 626 -19.77 6.83 -29.07
C ASP A 626 -20.89 7.88 -28.99
N SER A 627 -21.99 7.69 -29.72
CA SER A 627 -23.14 8.59 -29.70
C SER A 627 -24.12 8.31 -28.54
N ALA A 628 -23.93 7.21 -27.83
CA ALA A 628 -24.75 6.80 -26.68
C ALA A 628 -24.27 7.37 -25.35
N VAL A 629 -23.11 7.97 -25.33
CA VAL A 629 -22.46 8.51 -24.13
C VAL A 629 -21.83 9.88 -24.39
N PRO A 630 -21.54 10.67 -23.34
CA PRO A 630 -20.74 11.89 -23.48
C PRO A 630 -19.36 11.63 -24.10
N VAL A 631 -18.86 12.61 -24.86
CA VAL A 631 -17.48 12.56 -25.34
C VAL A 631 -16.55 12.55 -24.12
N PRO A 632 -15.61 11.57 -24.02
CA PRO A 632 -14.70 11.51 -22.89
C PRO A 632 -13.87 12.78 -22.72
N ASP A 633 -13.87 13.34 -21.51
CA ASP A 633 -13.00 14.46 -21.16
C ASP A 633 -11.64 13.92 -20.71
N LYS A 634 -10.66 14.15 -21.57
CA LYS A 634 -9.26 13.72 -21.36
C LYS A 634 -8.35 14.91 -20.99
N SER A 635 -8.93 16.05 -20.70
CA SER A 635 -8.19 17.24 -20.29
C SER A 635 -7.80 17.17 -18.79
N ARG A 636 -6.96 18.10 -18.38
CA ARG A 636 -6.59 18.27 -16.96
C ARG A 636 -7.59 19.13 -16.17
N THR A 637 -8.66 19.54 -16.81
CA THR A 637 -9.73 20.36 -16.21
C THR A 637 -11.08 19.70 -16.42
N LEU A 638 -11.89 19.70 -15.37
CA LEU A 638 -13.19 19.06 -15.37
C LEU A 638 -14.24 19.94 -16.06
N ARG A 639 -14.82 19.48 -17.19
CA ARG A 639 -15.89 20.19 -17.87
C ARG A 639 -17.29 19.98 -17.27
N GLY A 640 -17.42 18.94 -16.41
CA GLY A 640 -18.70 18.47 -15.86
C GLY A 640 -19.48 17.55 -16.81
N PRO A 641 -20.50 16.84 -16.28
CA PRO A 641 -21.34 15.92 -17.05
C PRO A 641 -22.21 16.66 -18.10
N ASP A 642 -22.73 15.89 -19.06
CA ASP A 642 -23.72 16.38 -19.99
C ASP A 642 -25.14 16.38 -19.37
N ALA A 643 -26.10 17.06 -20.00
CA ALA A 643 -27.48 17.02 -19.60
C ALA A 643 -28.02 15.58 -19.72
N VAL A 644 -28.91 15.17 -18.81
CA VAL A 644 -29.40 13.78 -18.70
C VAL A 644 -30.22 13.29 -19.90
N ASP A 645 -30.61 14.15 -20.78
CA ASP A 645 -31.38 13.84 -22.02
C ASP A 645 -30.52 13.97 -23.30
N ALA A 646 -29.24 14.24 -23.17
CA ALA A 646 -28.36 14.53 -24.31
C ALA A 646 -28.06 13.29 -25.17
N HIS A 647 -28.13 12.08 -24.63
CA HIS A 647 -27.68 10.85 -25.28
C HIS A 647 -28.82 9.80 -25.38
N PRO A 648 -29.89 10.04 -26.19
CA PRO A 648 -31.06 9.17 -26.22
C PRO A 648 -30.79 7.75 -26.74
N LYS A 649 -29.67 7.51 -27.43
CA LYS A 649 -29.24 6.17 -27.86
C LYS A 649 -28.72 5.30 -26.74
N GLY A 650 -28.36 5.92 -25.60
CA GLY A 650 -27.88 5.22 -24.40
C GLY A 650 -28.96 4.53 -23.57
N ALA A 651 -30.21 4.44 -24.08
CA ALA A 651 -31.33 3.83 -23.39
C ALA A 651 -31.13 2.33 -23.12
N SER A 652 -31.48 1.89 -21.91
CA SER A 652 -31.58 0.46 -21.57
C SER A 652 -32.79 -0.20 -22.21
N PRO A 653 -32.92 -1.55 -22.19
CA PRO A 653 -34.10 -2.25 -22.71
C PRO A 653 -35.43 -1.78 -22.10
N PHE A 654 -35.38 -1.29 -20.88
CA PHE A 654 -36.53 -0.76 -20.15
C PHE A 654 -36.72 0.77 -20.34
N GLY A 655 -35.84 1.44 -21.10
CA GLY A 655 -35.90 2.88 -21.33
C GLY A 655 -35.28 3.72 -20.23
N VAL A 656 -34.48 3.14 -19.38
CA VAL A 656 -33.66 3.88 -18.39
C VAL A 656 -32.47 4.50 -19.11
N MET A 657 -32.17 5.76 -18.83
CA MET A 657 -31.19 6.58 -19.54
C MET A 657 -29.94 6.80 -18.66
N ASP A 658 -28.83 7.15 -19.30
CA ASP A 658 -27.58 7.50 -18.63
C ASP A 658 -27.10 6.46 -17.60
N MET A 659 -27.24 5.18 -17.93
CA MET A 659 -26.71 4.11 -17.09
C MET A 659 -25.19 4.05 -17.18
N VAL A 660 -24.59 4.49 -18.27
CA VAL A 660 -23.15 4.40 -18.57
C VAL A 660 -22.62 5.73 -19.09
N GLY A 661 -21.44 6.13 -18.66
CA GLY A 661 -20.57 7.11 -19.30
C GLY A 661 -20.79 8.57 -18.91
N ASN A 662 -21.85 8.96 -18.22
CA ASN A 662 -22.08 10.35 -17.85
C ASN A 662 -21.53 10.63 -16.44
N VAL A 663 -22.02 9.95 -15.43
CA VAL A 663 -21.47 9.98 -14.07
C VAL A 663 -21.44 8.57 -13.49
N TRP A 664 -20.45 8.27 -12.71
CA TRP A 664 -20.48 7.13 -11.80
C TRP A 664 -21.71 7.24 -10.91
N GLN A 665 -22.31 6.11 -10.55
CA GLN A 665 -23.54 6.08 -9.77
C GLN A 665 -23.36 5.27 -8.50
N TRP A 666 -23.69 5.88 -7.36
CA TRP A 666 -23.72 5.22 -6.07
C TRP A 666 -24.75 4.09 -6.03
N THR A 667 -24.34 2.94 -5.53
CA THR A 667 -25.22 1.83 -5.15
C THR A 667 -25.03 1.53 -3.65
N GLU A 668 -24.82 0.30 -3.23
CA GLU A 668 -24.63 -0.05 -1.84
C GLU A 668 -23.20 0.21 -1.35
N GLU A 669 -23.02 0.10 -0.02
CA GLU A 669 -21.74 0.17 0.67
C GLU A 669 -21.43 -1.16 1.36
N PHE A 670 -20.17 -1.59 1.29
CA PHE A 670 -19.62 -2.71 2.05
C PHE A 670 -18.84 -2.22 3.26
N THR A 671 -18.95 -2.95 4.39
CA THR A 671 -18.22 -2.66 5.62
C THR A 671 -17.41 -3.87 6.07
N ASP A 672 -16.27 -3.61 6.68
CA ASP A 672 -15.44 -4.59 7.36
C ASP A 672 -14.84 -3.98 8.64
N GLU A 673 -13.88 -4.65 9.28
CA GLU A 673 -13.27 -4.15 10.52
C GLU A 673 -12.40 -2.91 10.33
N HIS A 674 -11.76 -2.76 9.17
CA HIS A 674 -10.77 -1.72 8.91
C HIS A 674 -11.28 -0.66 7.93
N THR A 675 -11.94 -1.06 6.87
CA THR A 675 -12.36 -0.18 5.78
C THR A 675 -13.83 -0.36 5.44
N ARG A 676 -14.38 0.54 4.65
CA ARG A 676 -15.69 0.44 4.04
C ARG A 676 -15.60 0.95 2.60
N GLY A 677 -16.40 0.40 1.72
CA GLY A 677 -16.34 0.71 0.30
C GLY A 677 -17.71 0.91 -0.31
N GLY A 678 -17.89 2.01 -1.01
CA GLY A 678 -19.08 2.27 -1.81
C GLY A 678 -18.92 1.74 -3.22
N ILE A 679 -19.89 1.00 -3.71
CA ILE A 679 -19.88 0.45 -5.07
C ILE A 679 -20.37 1.48 -6.06
N LEU A 680 -19.56 1.70 -7.09
CA LEU A 680 -19.81 2.59 -8.21
C LEU A 680 -20.10 1.83 -9.49
N ARG A 681 -21.09 2.29 -10.26
CA ARG A 681 -21.49 1.68 -11.53
C ARG A 681 -21.48 2.69 -12.67
N GLY A 682 -21.19 2.19 -13.87
CA GLY A 682 -21.45 2.87 -15.14
C GLY A 682 -20.33 3.75 -15.68
N GLY A 683 -19.30 4.06 -14.91
CA GLY A 683 -18.23 4.95 -15.36
C GLY A 683 -18.69 6.40 -15.53
N SER A 684 -17.76 7.29 -15.84
CA SER A 684 -18.03 8.72 -16.04
C SER A 684 -17.46 9.27 -17.36
N TYR A 685 -17.80 10.51 -17.65
CA TYR A 685 -17.26 11.26 -18.78
C TYR A 685 -15.77 11.61 -18.62
N TYR A 686 -15.22 11.62 -17.39
CA TYR A 686 -13.84 12.03 -17.13
C TYR A 686 -12.86 10.87 -17.29
N GLN A 687 -11.85 11.05 -18.13
CA GLN A 687 -10.82 10.06 -18.41
C GLN A 687 -9.45 10.75 -18.48
N PRO A 688 -8.72 10.90 -17.39
CA PRO A 688 -7.38 11.46 -17.42
C PRO A 688 -6.45 10.59 -18.29
N GLN A 689 -5.45 11.23 -18.91
CA GLN A 689 -4.49 10.54 -19.78
C GLN A 689 -3.14 10.37 -19.09
N GLY A 690 -2.40 9.35 -19.49
CA GLY A 690 -0.99 9.20 -19.21
C GLY A 690 -0.61 8.10 -18.23
N SER A 691 -1.48 7.72 -17.30
CA SER A 691 -1.19 6.63 -16.35
C SER A 691 -2.22 5.51 -16.40
N ILE A 692 -1.73 4.26 -16.32
CA ILE A 692 -2.57 3.08 -16.13
C ILE A 692 -3.09 2.98 -14.67
N TRP A 693 -2.52 3.74 -13.76
CA TRP A 693 -2.89 3.75 -12.34
C TRP A 693 -4.06 4.68 -12.00
N TYR A 694 -4.55 5.48 -12.97
CA TYR A 694 -5.77 6.23 -12.77
C TYR A 694 -6.96 5.29 -12.63
N PHE A 695 -7.90 5.64 -11.76
CA PHE A 695 -9.10 4.84 -11.47
C PHE A 695 -9.77 4.39 -12.77
N PRO A 696 -9.80 3.07 -13.05
CA PRO A 696 -10.30 2.56 -14.32
C PRO A 696 -11.79 2.78 -14.49
N GLN A 697 -12.25 2.97 -15.72
CA GLN A 697 -13.67 3.06 -16.03
C GLN A 697 -14.32 1.67 -16.08
N ALA A 698 -15.58 1.56 -15.65
CA ALA A 698 -16.40 0.35 -15.73
C ALA A 698 -17.63 0.61 -16.62
N TYR A 699 -17.41 0.73 -17.91
CA TYR A 699 -18.49 1.00 -18.87
C TYR A 699 -19.32 -0.24 -19.21
N LYS A 700 -18.73 -1.43 -19.12
CA LYS A 700 -19.49 -2.67 -19.31
C LYS A 700 -20.38 -2.93 -18.11
N LEU A 701 -21.61 -3.39 -18.37
CA LEU A 701 -22.61 -3.64 -17.34
C LEU A 701 -22.25 -4.80 -16.40
N GLY A 702 -21.31 -5.65 -16.78
CA GLY A 702 -20.74 -6.69 -15.94
C GLY A 702 -19.48 -6.25 -15.16
N GLU A 703 -19.22 -4.95 -15.05
CA GLU A 703 -18.06 -4.42 -14.31
C GLU A 703 -18.51 -3.38 -13.28
N HIS A 704 -17.79 -3.30 -12.14
CA HIS A 704 -18.01 -2.28 -11.15
C HIS A 704 -16.67 -1.71 -10.60
N GLY A 705 -16.73 -0.47 -10.09
CA GLY A 705 -15.67 0.14 -9.33
C GLY A 705 -16.01 0.19 -7.84
N LYS A 706 -15.03 0.47 -7.00
CA LYS A 706 -15.21 0.67 -5.57
C LYS A 706 -14.38 1.86 -5.11
N LEU A 707 -15.00 2.80 -4.45
CA LEU A 707 -14.29 3.81 -3.65
C LEU A 707 -14.29 3.41 -2.18
N LEU A 708 -13.19 3.64 -1.52
CA LEU A 708 -13.08 3.41 -0.08
C LEU A 708 -13.70 4.59 0.66
N LEU A 709 -14.73 4.31 1.45
CA LEU A 709 -15.55 5.30 2.14
C LEU A 709 -15.13 5.41 3.61
N THR A 710 -14.08 6.12 3.89
CA THR A 710 -13.75 6.48 5.27
C THR A 710 -14.32 7.83 5.65
N SER A 711 -14.47 8.74 4.70
CA SER A 711 -15.11 10.03 4.91
C SER A 711 -15.84 10.55 3.67
N PRO A 712 -16.97 11.24 3.84
CA PRO A 712 -17.67 11.88 2.72
C PRO A 712 -16.84 12.93 1.98
N SER A 713 -15.91 13.60 2.65
CA SER A 713 -15.04 14.63 2.07
C SER A 713 -14.15 14.09 0.93
N MET A 714 -13.66 12.86 1.08
CA MET A 714 -12.87 12.18 0.05
C MET A 714 -13.72 11.72 -1.13
N ASP A 715 -14.90 11.19 -0.85
CA ASP A 715 -15.75 10.48 -1.80
C ASP A 715 -16.61 11.41 -2.66
N ARG A 716 -16.83 12.65 -2.23
CA ARG A 716 -17.46 13.67 -3.07
C ARG A 716 -16.57 13.98 -4.25
N SER A 717 -17.04 13.67 -5.44
CA SER A 717 -16.26 13.72 -6.67
C SER A 717 -17.02 14.41 -7.79
N GLY A 718 -16.28 15.10 -8.66
CA GLY A 718 -16.83 15.72 -9.88
C GLY A 718 -17.25 14.74 -10.98
N GLY A 719 -16.97 13.46 -10.81
CA GLY A 719 -17.36 12.39 -11.72
C GLY A 719 -18.46 11.47 -11.17
N VAL A 720 -18.96 11.69 -9.94
CA VAL A 720 -19.88 10.78 -9.24
C VAL A 720 -21.20 11.47 -8.93
N GLY A 721 -22.30 10.79 -9.29
CA GLY A 721 -23.68 11.16 -8.98
C GLY A 721 -24.47 9.93 -8.51
N PHE A 722 -25.79 9.94 -8.64
CA PHE A 722 -26.66 8.83 -8.21
C PHE A 722 -28.03 8.86 -8.86
N ARG A 723 -28.75 7.76 -8.71
CA ARG A 723 -30.20 7.66 -9.00
C ARG A 723 -30.91 6.89 -7.90
N CYS A 724 -32.23 6.97 -7.86
CA CYS A 724 -33.02 6.34 -6.82
C CYS A 724 -34.00 5.31 -7.36
N VAL A 725 -34.46 4.44 -6.47
CA VAL A 725 -35.50 3.44 -6.71
C VAL A 725 -36.62 3.55 -5.68
N VAL A 726 -37.81 3.01 -6.07
CA VAL A 726 -38.97 2.83 -5.19
C VAL A 726 -39.45 1.40 -5.37
N ASP A 727 -39.76 0.74 -4.27
CA ASP A 727 -40.31 -0.62 -4.31
C ASP A 727 -41.70 -0.63 -4.94
N SER A 728 -42.01 -1.66 -5.71
CA SER A 728 -43.33 -1.88 -6.32
C SER A 728 -44.14 -2.84 -5.48
N GLN A 729 -45.49 -2.64 -5.48
CA GLN A 729 -46.44 -3.63 -4.95
C GLN A 729 -46.41 -4.92 -5.77
#